data_c46e7097221166bb0b83d67e725a0769
#
_entry.id   c46e7097221166bb0b83d67e725a0769
#
_cell.length_a   1.000
_cell.length_b   1.000
_cell.length_c   1.000
_cell.angle_alpha   90.00
_cell.angle_beta   90.00
_cell.angle_gamma   90.00
#
_symmetry.space_group_name_H-M   'P 1'
#
loop_
_entity.id
_entity.type
_entity.pdbx_description
1 polymer ?
#
loop_
_entity_poly.entity_id
_entity_poly.type
_entity_poly.pdbx_seq_one_letter_code
_entity_poly.pdbx_strand_id
1 'polypeptide(L)'
;MPQIQQLPAHIADLIAAGEVVERPASVCKELLENALDAGASAVSVELEKGGMTYLRVTDNGCGIAPEQLPTAFLRHATSKLHRAEDLAAIGTLGFRGEALAAISAVSRVDIFSRQRETDSGASLHLEGGVPGDVKAAGCPEGTTICVRELFYNTPARMKFMKKDSAEGAAATSVVTQLALSHPDVSFKLLRDGQEVLHTPGDGQLLSAVYAALGRDFARSLLPVDGAGGDVRVSGFVTSPAAGHGTRGRQLFFVNGRLVKSQLLTAAVEEAYRNRLLKGKFPGCVLHITLPVDTVDVNVHPAKTVVKFAGEKAVFDAVYYTVRDVLDNEGKPKPAEKPFYQTMTAQEFLKRPDAPRPDRAVTLPVGRAVGSAPAGPAVTEPVRPAPAPVTPVMAVHDVVRQPDKPFTAPAPAGQVYHITPPVREETVPAPAEKEPEPTQEPEQQELPMPEGASTAEKPWRMVGEVLRTYIICEDGAGSLWLIDKHAAHERLRFDALKESAAPPMAQPLLTPAAVRLTAEEYTAVLDDLPLLEQCGFLCEDFGDGTVLVREIPADLRPEDASATLEELAHKLLLHTADQSTLRDELLHTVACKSAIKAGMHTDPAELQALVDKVQSGAVRYCPHGRPVAVEMTRYQIEKMFKRA
;
A
#
# COMPACT_ATOMS: atom_id res chain seq x y z
N MET A 1 -18.37 -42.47 -25.00
CA MET A 1 -18.15 -41.88 -23.68
C MET A 1 -16.71 -41.38 -23.62
N PRO A 2 -16.40 -40.21 -23.09
CA PRO A 2 -15.01 -39.78 -22.92
C PRO A 2 -14.27 -40.76 -22.01
N GLN A 3 -13.08 -41.19 -22.44
CA GLN A 3 -12.24 -42.12 -21.68
C GLN A 3 -11.26 -41.30 -20.83
N ILE A 4 -11.12 -41.65 -19.55
CA ILE A 4 -10.09 -41.10 -18.70
C ILE A 4 -8.76 -41.74 -19.09
N GLN A 5 -7.76 -40.92 -19.42
CA GLN A 5 -6.40 -41.37 -19.76
C GLN A 5 -5.39 -40.58 -18.96
N GLN A 6 -4.29 -41.22 -18.59
CA GLN A 6 -3.15 -40.55 -17.97
C GLN A 6 -2.46 -39.67 -19.03
N LEU A 7 -2.26 -38.39 -18.71
CA LEU A 7 -1.56 -37.47 -19.59
C LEU A 7 -0.07 -37.84 -19.74
N PRO A 8 0.52 -37.65 -20.91
CA PRO A 8 1.98 -37.68 -21.08
C PRO A 8 2.66 -36.72 -20.11
N ALA A 9 3.83 -37.11 -19.57
CA ALA A 9 4.53 -36.33 -18.53
C ALA A 9 4.74 -34.87 -18.94
N HIS A 10 5.17 -34.60 -20.19
CA HIS A 10 5.39 -33.23 -20.67
C HIS A 10 4.12 -32.36 -20.69
N ILE A 11 2.94 -32.95 -20.98
CA ILE A 11 1.66 -32.20 -20.94
C ILE A 11 1.26 -31.93 -19.50
N ALA A 12 1.44 -32.92 -18.61
CA ALA A 12 1.20 -32.73 -17.18
C ALA A 12 2.13 -31.66 -16.61
N ASP A 13 3.38 -31.56 -17.09
CA ASP A 13 4.35 -30.53 -16.69
C ASP A 13 3.92 -29.14 -17.15
N LEU A 14 3.42 -28.99 -18.38
CA LEU A 14 2.92 -27.73 -18.90
C LEU A 14 1.68 -27.24 -18.14
N ILE A 15 0.76 -28.16 -17.76
CA ILE A 15 -0.44 -27.82 -16.98
C ILE A 15 -0.03 -27.33 -15.59
N ALA A 16 0.82 -28.07 -14.89
CA ALA A 16 1.27 -27.70 -13.54
C ALA A 16 2.17 -26.46 -13.57
N ALA A 17 3.01 -26.29 -14.59
CA ALA A 17 3.73 -25.03 -14.80
C ALA A 17 2.77 -23.84 -14.89
N GLY A 18 1.57 -24.09 -15.40
CA GLY A 18 0.50 -23.10 -15.47
C GLY A 18 0.01 -22.56 -14.14
N GLU A 19 0.08 -23.34 -13.10
CA GLU A 19 -0.37 -22.96 -11.75
C GLU A 19 0.74 -22.26 -10.94
N VAL A 20 2.01 -22.51 -11.27
CA VAL A 20 3.18 -21.97 -10.56
C VAL A 20 3.75 -20.73 -11.26
N VAL A 21 3.85 -20.77 -12.59
CA VAL A 21 4.46 -19.72 -13.41
C VAL A 21 3.36 -18.99 -14.20
N GLU A 22 2.79 -17.96 -13.60
CA GLU A 22 1.75 -17.15 -14.26
C GLU A 22 2.34 -16.05 -15.15
N ARG A 23 3.45 -15.43 -14.73
CA ARG A 23 4.09 -14.26 -15.34
C ARG A 23 5.57 -14.14 -14.93
N PRO A 24 6.39 -13.28 -15.60
CA PRO A 24 7.80 -13.08 -15.24
C PRO A 24 8.04 -12.77 -13.77
N ALA A 25 7.16 -11.96 -13.15
CA ALA A 25 7.25 -11.64 -11.73
C ALA A 25 7.16 -12.88 -10.83
N SER A 26 6.37 -13.90 -11.21
CA SER A 26 6.31 -15.18 -10.47
C SER A 26 7.62 -15.94 -10.57
N VAL A 27 8.24 -15.99 -11.76
CA VAL A 27 9.57 -16.60 -11.96
C VAL A 27 10.60 -15.88 -11.11
N CYS A 28 10.64 -14.55 -11.17
CA CYS A 28 11.55 -13.72 -10.38
C CYS A 28 11.41 -14.00 -8.88
N LYS A 29 10.17 -14.07 -8.38
CA LYS A 29 9.88 -14.38 -6.98
C LYS A 29 10.45 -15.72 -6.55
N GLU A 30 10.15 -16.79 -7.27
CA GLU A 30 10.57 -18.14 -6.90
C GLU A 30 12.12 -18.28 -6.94
N LEU A 31 12.78 -17.65 -7.93
CA LEU A 31 14.26 -17.68 -8.01
C LEU A 31 14.90 -16.87 -6.86
N LEU A 32 14.32 -15.73 -6.49
CA LEU A 32 14.80 -14.93 -5.37
C LEU A 32 14.57 -15.62 -4.02
N GLU A 33 13.41 -16.25 -3.81
CA GLU A 33 13.14 -17.05 -2.61
C GLU A 33 14.14 -18.21 -2.48
N ASN A 34 14.54 -18.84 -3.61
CA ASN A 34 15.56 -19.87 -3.61
C ASN A 34 16.95 -19.32 -3.27
N ALA A 35 17.31 -18.14 -3.76
CA ALA A 35 18.58 -17.49 -3.43
C ALA A 35 18.67 -17.14 -1.94
N LEU A 36 17.58 -16.63 -1.36
CA LEU A 36 17.48 -16.32 0.07
C LEU A 36 17.59 -17.60 0.93
N ASP A 37 16.86 -18.65 0.55
CA ASP A 37 16.91 -19.95 1.22
C ASP A 37 18.31 -20.61 1.11
N ALA A 38 19.10 -20.29 0.05
CA ALA A 38 20.49 -20.70 -0.09
C ALA A 38 21.47 -19.87 0.76
N GLY A 39 20.98 -18.93 1.57
CA GLY A 39 21.79 -18.08 2.44
C GLY A 39 22.61 -17.04 1.69
N ALA A 40 22.10 -16.52 0.59
CA ALA A 40 22.75 -15.45 -0.15
C ALA A 40 22.78 -14.15 0.67
N SER A 41 23.91 -13.45 0.64
CA SER A 41 24.06 -12.08 1.17
C SER A 41 24.01 -11.01 0.08
N ALA A 42 24.06 -11.41 -1.19
CA ALA A 42 23.93 -10.51 -2.33
C ALA A 42 23.21 -11.22 -3.48
N VAL A 43 22.24 -10.56 -4.07
CA VAL A 43 21.45 -11.06 -5.20
C VAL A 43 21.36 -9.99 -6.28
N SER A 44 21.64 -10.37 -7.53
CA SER A 44 21.50 -9.52 -8.70
C SER A 44 20.45 -10.08 -9.65
N VAL A 45 19.52 -9.22 -10.06
CA VAL A 45 18.46 -9.54 -11.03
C VAL A 45 18.65 -8.69 -12.27
N GLU A 46 18.52 -9.29 -13.43
CA GLU A 46 18.55 -8.61 -14.72
C GLU A 46 17.35 -9.02 -15.56
N LEU A 47 16.64 -8.05 -16.11
CA LEU A 47 15.43 -8.25 -16.90
C LEU A 47 15.54 -7.51 -18.23
N GLU A 48 15.13 -8.19 -19.33
CA GLU A 48 14.93 -7.55 -20.63
C GLU A 48 13.50 -7.79 -21.10
N LYS A 49 12.88 -6.76 -21.68
CA LYS A 49 11.49 -6.77 -22.16
C LYS A 49 10.53 -7.34 -21.10
N GLY A 50 10.60 -6.77 -19.92
CA GLY A 50 9.75 -7.18 -18.81
C GLY A 50 10.03 -8.58 -18.24
N GLY A 51 11.17 -9.21 -18.59
CA GLY A 51 11.53 -10.57 -18.21
C GLY A 51 10.96 -11.66 -19.13
N MET A 52 10.31 -11.28 -20.22
CA MET A 52 9.79 -12.22 -21.21
C MET A 52 10.89 -12.81 -22.09
N THR A 53 11.82 -11.96 -22.53
CA THR A 53 12.95 -12.38 -23.40
C THR A 53 14.10 -12.91 -22.58
N TYR A 54 14.41 -12.23 -21.47
CA TYR A 54 15.53 -12.57 -20.61
C TYR A 54 15.24 -12.20 -19.15
N LEU A 55 15.51 -13.14 -18.26
CA LEU A 55 15.49 -12.97 -16.83
C LEU A 55 16.68 -13.73 -16.23
N ARG A 56 17.58 -13.02 -15.54
CA ARG A 56 18.73 -13.62 -14.86
C ARG A 56 18.68 -13.29 -13.38
N VAL A 57 18.86 -14.32 -12.55
CA VAL A 57 19.07 -14.16 -11.12
C VAL A 57 20.43 -14.75 -10.79
N THR A 58 21.28 -13.99 -10.13
CA THR A 58 22.61 -14.40 -9.65
C THR A 58 22.68 -14.17 -8.15
N ASP A 59 23.04 -15.18 -7.41
CA ASP A 59 23.25 -15.14 -5.96
C ASP A 59 24.66 -15.63 -5.59
N ASN A 60 25.08 -15.30 -4.37
CA ASN A 60 26.31 -15.78 -3.75
C ASN A 60 26.04 -16.79 -2.61
N GLY A 61 24.95 -17.55 -2.70
CA GLY A 61 24.54 -18.55 -1.72
C GLY A 61 25.45 -19.78 -1.68
N CYS A 62 24.98 -20.88 -1.10
CA CYS A 62 25.76 -22.11 -0.93
C CYS A 62 26.10 -22.86 -2.24
N GLY A 63 25.39 -22.53 -3.35
CA GLY A 63 25.54 -23.26 -4.62
C GLY A 63 24.91 -24.64 -4.61
N ILE A 64 24.95 -25.32 -5.77
CA ILE A 64 24.42 -26.67 -6.01
C ILE A 64 25.53 -27.55 -6.53
N ALA A 65 25.65 -28.76 -5.99
CA ALA A 65 26.64 -29.73 -6.45
C ALA A 65 26.34 -30.19 -7.90
N PRO A 66 27.36 -30.45 -8.74
CA PRO A 66 27.18 -30.87 -10.14
C PRO A 66 26.22 -32.05 -10.30
N GLU A 67 26.32 -33.04 -9.40
CA GLU A 67 25.51 -34.26 -9.42
C GLU A 67 24.04 -34.00 -9.09
N GLN A 68 23.77 -32.91 -8.39
CA GLN A 68 22.42 -32.51 -7.99
C GLN A 68 21.73 -31.56 -8.98
N LEU A 69 22.46 -30.97 -9.93
CA LEU A 69 21.89 -30.03 -10.90
C LEU A 69 20.68 -30.61 -11.67
N PRO A 70 20.77 -31.83 -12.25
CA PRO A 70 19.60 -32.42 -12.93
C PRO A 70 18.44 -32.69 -11.98
N THR A 71 18.75 -33.14 -10.74
CA THR A 71 17.74 -33.45 -9.73
C THR A 71 16.96 -32.20 -9.28
N ALA A 72 17.61 -31.02 -9.24
CA ALA A 72 16.99 -29.77 -8.84
C ALA A 72 15.82 -29.34 -9.77
N PHE A 73 15.79 -29.84 -10.99
CA PHE A 73 14.72 -29.59 -11.98
C PHE A 73 13.68 -30.72 -12.07
N LEU A 74 13.76 -31.74 -11.21
CA LEU A 74 12.73 -32.76 -11.10
C LEU A 74 11.57 -32.23 -10.22
N ARG A 75 10.37 -32.70 -10.53
CA ARG A 75 9.20 -32.42 -9.68
C ARG A 75 9.34 -33.07 -8.33
N HIS A 76 8.87 -32.38 -7.30
CA HIS A 76 8.90 -32.82 -5.91
C HIS A 76 10.31 -33.04 -5.37
N ALA A 77 11.32 -32.50 -6.04
CA ALA A 77 12.71 -32.49 -5.56
C ALA A 77 12.95 -31.23 -4.73
N THR A 78 13.24 -31.43 -3.44
CA THR A 78 13.51 -30.33 -2.51
C THR A 78 14.53 -30.75 -1.47
N SER A 79 15.40 -29.82 -1.08
CA SER A 79 16.31 -29.96 0.04
C SER A 79 15.74 -29.41 1.36
N LYS A 80 14.52 -28.88 1.33
CA LYS A 80 13.94 -28.06 2.41
C LYS A 80 12.95 -28.81 3.30
N LEU A 81 12.37 -29.92 2.81
CA LEU A 81 11.44 -30.78 3.54
C LEU A 81 11.88 -32.24 3.43
N HIS A 82 11.96 -32.94 4.55
CA HIS A 82 12.34 -34.35 4.59
C HIS A 82 11.31 -35.23 5.28
N ARG A 83 10.45 -34.65 6.14
CA ARG A 83 9.47 -35.36 6.96
C ARG A 83 8.10 -34.68 6.87
N ALA A 84 7.04 -35.44 7.17
CA ALA A 84 5.69 -34.91 7.19
C ALA A 84 5.49 -33.82 8.28
N GLU A 85 6.23 -33.93 9.38
CA GLU A 85 6.20 -32.95 10.47
C GLU A 85 6.75 -31.57 10.04
N ASP A 86 7.68 -31.52 9.07
CA ASP A 86 8.25 -30.28 8.55
C ASP A 86 7.17 -29.40 7.86
N LEU A 87 6.06 -29.99 7.40
CA LEU A 87 4.93 -29.26 6.83
C LEU A 87 4.16 -28.41 7.86
N ALA A 88 4.22 -28.78 9.14
CA ALA A 88 3.56 -28.05 10.22
C ALA A 88 4.35 -26.80 10.65
N ALA A 89 5.68 -26.74 10.33
CA ALA A 89 6.56 -25.65 10.75
C ALA A 89 7.48 -25.21 9.59
N ILE A 90 6.88 -24.67 8.53
CA ILE A 90 7.61 -24.23 7.33
C ILE A 90 8.43 -22.97 7.64
N GLY A 91 9.74 -23.12 7.87
CA GLY A 91 10.67 -22.02 8.13
C GLY A 91 11.31 -21.43 6.86
N THR A 92 11.21 -22.09 5.70
CA THR A 92 11.80 -21.67 4.43
C THR A 92 10.78 -20.92 3.55
N LEU A 93 11.24 -20.03 2.67
CA LEU A 93 10.37 -19.27 1.76
C LEU A 93 9.77 -20.19 0.68
N GLY A 94 10.54 -21.09 0.09
CA GLY A 94 10.12 -22.14 -0.84
C GLY A 94 10.09 -23.52 -0.16
N PHE A 95 9.15 -24.40 -0.54
CA PHE A 95 9.08 -25.76 0.03
C PHE A 95 8.54 -26.85 -0.90
N ARG A 96 7.83 -26.48 -2.00
CA ARG A 96 7.09 -27.45 -2.83
C ARG A 96 7.94 -28.30 -3.76
N GLY A 97 9.18 -27.88 -4.09
CA GLY A 97 10.07 -28.59 -5.03
C GLY A 97 9.51 -28.67 -6.46
N GLU A 98 8.76 -27.66 -6.89
CA GLU A 98 8.11 -27.63 -8.21
C GLU A 98 8.50 -26.40 -9.06
N ALA A 99 9.04 -25.35 -8.45
CA ALA A 99 9.26 -24.07 -9.12
C ALA A 99 10.27 -24.18 -10.28
N LEU A 100 11.44 -24.77 -10.06
CA LEU A 100 12.46 -24.91 -11.11
C LEU A 100 11.99 -25.82 -12.25
N ALA A 101 11.30 -26.93 -11.93
CA ALA A 101 10.69 -27.81 -12.92
C ALA A 101 9.64 -27.07 -13.75
N ALA A 102 8.76 -26.29 -13.12
CA ALA A 102 7.74 -25.51 -13.78
C ALA A 102 8.34 -24.41 -14.68
N ILE A 103 9.37 -23.69 -14.22
CA ILE A 103 10.05 -22.65 -15.01
C ILE A 103 10.72 -23.26 -16.23
N SER A 104 11.47 -24.37 -16.08
CA SER A 104 12.15 -25.02 -17.21
C SER A 104 11.17 -25.59 -18.24
N ALA A 105 10.01 -26.08 -17.82
CA ALA A 105 8.99 -26.63 -18.73
C ALA A 105 8.44 -25.59 -19.73
N VAL A 106 8.44 -24.29 -19.37
CA VAL A 106 7.86 -23.22 -20.19
C VAL A 106 8.89 -22.23 -20.73
N SER A 107 10.19 -22.52 -20.59
CA SER A 107 11.28 -21.62 -21.00
C SER A 107 12.54 -22.39 -21.40
N ARG A 108 13.56 -21.65 -21.83
CA ARG A 108 14.95 -22.14 -21.95
C ARG A 108 15.73 -21.64 -20.74
N VAL A 109 16.35 -22.58 -20.02
CA VAL A 109 17.06 -22.28 -18.78
C VAL A 109 18.53 -22.68 -18.91
N ASP A 110 19.42 -21.76 -18.56
CA ASP A 110 20.84 -22.06 -18.30
C ASP A 110 21.09 -21.83 -16.82
N ILE A 111 21.60 -22.84 -16.14
CA ILE A 111 22.06 -22.72 -14.76
C ILE A 111 23.58 -22.91 -14.69
N PHE A 112 24.21 -22.04 -13.90
CA PHE A 112 25.62 -22.13 -13.52
C PHE A 112 25.68 -22.13 -12.00
N SER A 113 26.38 -23.09 -11.41
CA SER A 113 26.47 -23.13 -9.96
C SER A 113 27.82 -23.68 -9.50
N ARG A 114 28.31 -23.08 -8.40
CA ARG A 114 29.57 -23.52 -7.73
C ARG A 114 29.36 -23.44 -6.22
N GLN A 115 29.67 -24.54 -5.54
CA GLN A 115 29.70 -24.57 -4.08
C GLN A 115 30.94 -23.85 -3.55
N ARG A 116 30.89 -23.29 -2.34
CA ARG A 116 31.98 -22.51 -1.72
C ARG A 116 33.29 -23.26 -1.58
N GLU A 117 33.24 -24.59 -1.44
CA GLU A 117 34.40 -25.42 -1.17
C GLU A 117 34.96 -26.11 -2.43
N THR A 118 34.47 -25.72 -3.62
CA THR A 118 34.89 -26.38 -4.88
C THR A 118 35.63 -25.40 -5.81
N ASP A 119 36.70 -25.90 -6.45
CA ASP A 119 37.50 -25.07 -7.37
C ASP A 119 36.84 -24.88 -8.74
N SER A 120 35.90 -25.74 -9.12
CA SER A 120 35.20 -25.68 -10.39
C SER A 120 33.70 -25.77 -10.20
N GLY A 121 32.98 -24.96 -10.96
CA GLY A 121 31.53 -25.02 -11.04
C GLY A 121 31.02 -25.91 -12.16
N ALA A 122 29.73 -26.04 -12.27
CA ALA A 122 29.04 -26.76 -13.32
C ALA A 122 27.95 -25.93 -13.97
N SER A 123 27.62 -26.28 -15.20
CA SER A 123 26.48 -25.71 -15.93
C SER A 123 25.59 -26.80 -16.49
N LEU A 124 24.30 -26.49 -16.58
CA LEU A 124 23.29 -27.33 -17.18
C LEU A 124 22.37 -26.46 -18.02
N HIS A 125 22.07 -26.90 -19.24
CA HIS A 125 21.09 -26.29 -20.13
C HIS A 125 19.82 -27.12 -20.16
N LEU A 126 18.64 -26.48 -20.10
CA LEU A 126 17.35 -27.14 -20.23
C LEU A 126 16.50 -26.40 -21.27
N GLU A 127 15.79 -27.16 -22.10
CA GLU A 127 14.82 -26.63 -23.04
C GLU A 127 13.47 -27.35 -22.89
N GLY A 128 12.41 -26.63 -22.55
CA GLY A 128 11.07 -27.21 -22.36
C GLY A 128 11.02 -28.32 -21.30
N GLY A 129 11.83 -28.20 -20.24
CA GLY A 129 11.94 -29.19 -19.17
C GLY A 129 12.88 -30.36 -19.46
N VAL A 130 13.47 -30.44 -20.66
CA VAL A 130 14.40 -31.51 -21.01
C VAL A 130 15.83 -31.07 -20.69
N PRO A 131 16.54 -31.76 -19.75
CA PRO A 131 17.92 -31.42 -19.42
C PRO A 131 18.90 -31.93 -20.47
N GLY A 132 19.90 -31.13 -20.77
CA GLY A 132 21.10 -31.53 -21.49
C GLY A 132 22.14 -32.16 -20.58
N ASP A 133 23.40 -32.23 -21.07
CA ASP A 133 24.52 -32.74 -20.30
C ASP A 133 25.03 -31.69 -19.29
N VAL A 134 25.41 -32.15 -18.10
CA VAL A 134 26.13 -31.33 -17.12
C VAL A 134 27.57 -31.14 -17.61
N LYS A 135 28.02 -29.90 -17.65
CA LYS A 135 29.36 -29.51 -18.12
C LYS A 135 30.10 -28.77 -17.02
N ALA A 136 31.41 -28.97 -16.92
CA ALA A 136 32.23 -28.13 -16.07
C ALA A 136 32.20 -26.67 -16.58
N ALA A 137 32.07 -25.72 -15.67
CA ALA A 137 31.99 -24.30 -15.98
C ALA A 137 32.77 -23.46 -14.96
N GLY A 138 33.48 -22.45 -15.46
CA GLY A 138 34.06 -21.41 -14.61
C GLY A 138 33.00 -20.42 -14.23
N CYS A 139 32.53 -20.41 -12.97
CA CYS A 139 31.57 -19.48 -12.46
C CYS A 139 31.91 -19.05 -11.01
N PRO A 140 31.44 -17.89 -10.55
CA PRO A 140 31.62 -17.47 -9.16
C PRO A 140 30.90 -18.42 -8.20
N GLU A 141 31.20 -18.33 -6.90
CA GLU A 141 30.44 -19.01 -5.84
C GLU A 141 28.97 -18.57 -5.84
N GLY A 142 28.07 -19.54 -5.57
CA GLY A 142 26.63 -19.36 -5.60
C GLY A 142 25.99 -19.93 -6.85
N THR A 143 24.85 -19.37 -7.25
CA THR A 143 24.08 -19.86 -8.40
C THR A 143 23.68 -18.72 -9.32
N THR A 144 23.77 -18.94 -10.62
CA THR A 144 23.22 -18.07 -11.66
C THR A 144 22.23 -18.85 -12.50
N ILE A 145 20.98 -18.37 -12.57
CA ILE A 145 19.93 -18.94 -13.40
C ILE A 145 19.54 -17.90 -14.45
N CYS A 146 19.65 -18.27 -15.72
CA CYS A 146 19.22 -17.47 -16.86
C CYS A 146 17.99 -18.12 -17.50
N VAL A 147 16.86 -17.47 -17.46
CA VAL A 147 15.60 -17.89 -18.10
C VAL A 147 15.43 -17.08 -19.37
N ARG A 148 15.29 -17.75 -20.51
CA ARG A 148 15.10 -17.13 -21.81
C ARG A 148 13.81 -17.58 -22.44
N GLU A 149 13.21 -16.66 -23.24
CA GLU A 149 12.03 -16.92 -24.06
C GLU A 149 10.89 -17.57 -23.26
N LEU A 150 10.53 -16.93 -22.14
CA LEU A 150 9.46 -17.42 -21.28
C LEU A 150 8.15 -17.58 -22.08
N PHE A 151 7.50 -18.72 -21.94
CA PHE A 151 6.27 -19.13 -22.64
C PHE A 151 6.42 -19.37 -24.15
N TYR A 152 7.64 -19.59 -24.69
CA TYR A 152 7.85 -19.85 -26.11
C TYR A 152 7.03 -21.04 -26.64
N ASN A 153 6.79 -22.05 -25.80
CA ASN A 153 6.01 -23.25 -26.12
C ASN A 153 4.54 -23.21 -25.62
N THR A 154 4.12 -22.09 -25.05
CA THR A 154 2.74 -21.88 -24.55
C THR A 154 2.15 -20.57 -25.09
N PRO A 155 1.87 -20.50 -26.43
CA PRO A 155 1.44 -19.27 -27.09
C PRO A 155 0.11 -18.72 -26.58
N ALA A 156 -0.76 -19.57 -26.04
CA ALA A 156 -2.01 -19.13 -25.42
C ALA A 156 -1.72 -18.24 -24.21
N ARG A 157 -0.70 -18.56 -23.39
CA ARG A 157 -0.30 -17.78 -22.22
C ARG A 157 0.36 -16.46 -22.60
N MET A 158 1.19 -16.46 -23.66
CA MET A 158 1.78 -15.23 -24.20
C MET A 158 0.73 -14.14 -24.50
N LYS A 159 -0.47 -14.54 -24.97
CA LYS A 159 -1.56 -13.59 -25.29
C LYS A 159 -2.18 -12.91 -24.06
N PHE A 160 -1.97 -13.46 -22.87
CA PHE A 160 -2.47 -12.87 -21.62
C PHE A 160 -1.43 -11.99 -20.91
N MET A 161 -0.21 -11.90 -21.44
CA MET A 161 0.81 -11.02 -20.87
C MET A 161 0.48 -9.57 -21.16
N LYS A 162 0.74 -8.72 -20.16
CA LYS A 162 0.62 -7.27 -20.30
C LYS A 162 1.79 -6.72 -21.15
N LYS A 163 1.83 -5.40 -21.34
CA LYS A 163 2.98 -4.73 -21.98
C LYS A 163 4.28 -5.05 -21.21
N ASP A 164 5.42 -5.05 -21.91
CA ASP A 164 6.74 -5.33 -21.31
C ASP A 164 7.05 -4.42 -20.13
N SER A 165 6.63 -3.14 -20.22
CA SER A 165 6.76 -2.16 -19.13
C SER A 165 6.03 -2.59 -17.86
N ALA A 166 4.80 -3.09 -18.00
CA ALA A 166 3.96 -3.53 -16.88
C ALA A 166 4.46 -4.84 -16.26
N GLU A 167 4.96 -5.80 -17.09
CA GLU A 167 5.57 -7.02 -16.58
C GLU A 167 6.87 -6.73 -15.85
N GLY A 168 7.71 -5.81 -16.39
CA GLY A 168 8.93 -5.35 -15.73
C GLY A 168 8.66 -4.62 -14.41
N ALA A 169 7.61 -3.81 -14.34
CA ALA A 169 7.18 -3.14 -13.12
C ALA A 169 6.73 -4.14 -12.03
N ALA A 170 5.98 -5.17 -12.43
CA ALA A 170 5.57 -6.22 -11.50
C ALA A 170 6.77 -7.01 -10.94
N ALA A 171 7.75 -7.32 -11.78
CA ALA A 171 8.99 -7.96 -11.33
C ALA A 171 9.79 -7.02 -10.40
N THR A 172 9.89 -5.72 -10.73
CA THR A 172 10.52 -4.72 -9.87
C THR A 172 9.85 -4.65 -8.49
N SER A 173 8.51 -4.71 -8.44
CA SER A 173 7.74 -4.72 -7.19
C SER A 173 8.11 -5.92 -6.32
N VAL A 174 8.28 -7.10 -6.91
CA VAL A 174 8.70 -8.33 -6.20
C VAL A 174 10.11 -8.16 -5.60
N VAL A 175 11.08 -7.66 -6.38
CA VAL A 175 12.45 -7.41 -5.89
C VAL A 175 12.45 -6.41 -4.74
N THR A 176 11.71 -5.31 -4.88
CA THR A 176 11.54 -4.28 -3.85
C THR A 176 10.97 -4.86 -2.55
N GLN A 177 9.95 -5.69 -2.65
CA GLN A 177 9.30 -6.33 -1.50
C GLN A 177 10.26 -7.28 -0.76
N LEU A 178 11.03 -8.07 -1.49
CA LEU A 178 12.02 -8.98 -0.89
C LEU A 178 13.21 -8.22 -0.27
N ALA A 179 13.65 -7.14 -0.91
CA ALA A 179 14.69 -6.27 -0.34
C ALA A 179 14.25 -5.60 0.97
N LEU A 180 12.98 -5.23 1.10
CA LEU A 180 12.43 -4.69 2.35
C LEU A 180 12.19 -5.78 3.42
N SER A 181 11.96 -7.01 2.98
CA SER A 181 11.82 -8.16 3.88
C SER A 181 13.15 -8.64 4.46
N HIS A 182 14.23 -8.51 3.69
CA HIS A 182 15.59 -8.99 4.03
C HIS A 182 16.62 -7.85 3.88
N PRO A 183 16.62 -6.88 4.81
CA PRO A 183 17.52 -5.73 4.74
C PRO A 183 19.01 -6.09 4.93
N ASP A 184 19.30 -7.30 5.38
CA ASP A 184 20.63 -7.91 5.53
C ASP A 184 21.20 -8.47 4.22
N VAL A 185 20.37 -8.51 3.15
CA VAL A 185 20.79 -8.95 1.82
C VAL A 185 20.85 -7.76 0.86
N SER A 186 21.95 -7.66 0.10
CA SER A 186 22.09 -6.67 -0.97
C SER A 186 21.33 -7.13 -2.21
N PHE A 187 20.37 -6.31 -2.67
CA PHE A 187 19.65 -6.55 -3.93
C PHE A 187 20.05 -5.53 -4.97
N LYS A 188 20.36 -6.00 -6.17
CA LYS A 188 20.60 -5.18 -7.34
C LYS A 188 19.67 -5.60 -8.46
N LEU A 189 18.93 -4.64 -9.04
CA LEU A 189 18.04 -4.87 -10.18
C LEU A 189 18.44 -4.01 -11.36
N LEU A 190 18.69 -4.66 -12.49
CA LEU A 190 18.86 -4.01 -13.80
C LEU A 190 17.64 -4.34 -14.67
N ARG A 191 17.07 -3.33 -15.32
CA ARG A 191 15.99 -3.47 -16.29
C ARG A 191 16.40 -2.79 -17.59
N ASP A 192 16.43 -3.56 -18.67
CA ASP A 192 16.84 -3.09 -20.00
C ASP A 192 18.20 -2.36 -19.97
N GLY A 193 19.14 -2.88 -19.16
CA GLY A 193 20.51 -2.34 -18.98
C GLY A 193 20.62 -1.17 -18.01
N GLN A 194 19.52 -0.69 -17.44
CA GLN A 194 19.53 0.39 -16.46
C GLN A 194 19.36 -0.15 -15.03
N GLU A 195 20.12 0.38 -14.07
CA GLU A 195 19.97 0.06 -12.67
C GLU A 195 18.74 0.77 -12.10
N VAL A 196 17.75 -0.02 -11.63
CA VAL A 196 16.47 0.48 -11.11
C VAL A 196 16.41 0.42 -9.59
N LEU A 197 17.11 -0.54 -8.97
CA LEU A 197 17.16 -0.71 -7.52
C LEU A 197 18.53 -1.20 -7.10
N HIS A 198 19.06 -0.62 -6.01
CA HIS A 198 20.23 -1.15 -5.33
C HIS A 198 20.12 -0.90 -3.82
N THR A 199 19.99 -1.99 -3.05
CA THR A 199 19.99 -1.94 -1.58
C THR A 199 21.35 -2.40 -1.03
N PRO A 200 21.84 -1.79 0.07
CA PRO A 200 23.20 -2.05 0.54
C PRO A 200 23.37 -3.44 1.20
N GLY A 201 22.33 -4.04 1.78
CA GLY A 201 22.43 -5.28 2.55
C GLY A 201 23.15 -5.11 3.90
N ASP A 202 22.99 -3.93 4.51
CA ASP A 202 23.66 -3.54 5.77
C ASP A 202 22.88 -3.95 7.04
N GLY A 203 21.78 -4.67 6.89
CA GLY A 203 20.89 -5.05 7.98
C GLY A 203 20.02 -3.91 8.51
N GLN A 204 20.11 -2.72 7.90
CA GLN A 204 19.31 -1.57 8.31
C GLN A 204 18.07 -1.43 7.42
N LEU A 205 16.89 -1.70 7.99
CA LEU A 205 15.64 -1.56 7.25
C LEU A 205 15.45 -0.15 6.67
N LEU A 206 15.89 0.89 7.39
CA LEU A 206 15.78 2.27 6.91
C LEU A 206 16.62 2.53 5.65
N SER A 207 17.80 1.91 5.53
CA SER A 207 18.64 1.98 4.31
C SER A 207 17.95 1.33 3.12
N ALA A 208 17.34 0.15 3.34
CA ALA A 208 16.55 -0.54 2.33
C ALA A 208 15.32 0.28 1.91
N VAL A 209 14.60 0.87 2.86
CA VAL A 209 13.46 1.77 2.59
C VAL A 209 13.89 3.00 1.79
N TYR A 210 15.01 3.61 2.15
CA TYR A 210 15.54 4.77 1.44
C TYR A 210 15.83 4.44 -0.03
N ALA A 211 16.49 3.33 -0.27
CA ALA A 211 16.83 2.87 -1.62
C ALA A 211 15.58 2.47 -2.43
N ALA A 212 14.64 1.75 -1.81
CA ALA A 212 13.49 1.16 -2.49
C ALA A 212 12.29 2.11 -2.63
N LEU A 213 11.96 2.87 -1.57
CA LEU A 213 10.76 3.72 -1.50
C LEU A 213 11.08 5.22 -1.56
N GLY A 214 12.35 5.59 -1.53
CA GLY A 214 12.84 6.94 -1.73
C GLY A 214 12.99 7.76 -0.46
N ARG A 215 13.70 8.88 -0.65
CA ARG A 215 14.13 9.78 0.43
C ARG A 215 12.98 10.39 1.21
N ASP A 216 11.93 10.85 0.53
CA ASP A 216 10.85 11.59 1.17
C ASP A 216 9.98 10.67 2.03
N PHE A 217 9.72 9.45 1.53
CA PHE A 217 9.06 8.43 2.33
C PHE A 217 9.90 8.07 3.56
N ALA A 218 11.20 7.79 3.38
CA ALA A 218 12.09 7.43 4.47
C ALA A 218 12.19 8.51 5.56
N ARG A 219 12.15 9.81 5.18
CA ARG A 219 12.18 10.94 6.11
C ARG A 219 10.91 11.11 6.93
N SER A 220 9.78 10.65 6.41
CA SER A 220 8.49 10.75 7.09
C SER A 220 8.26 9.62 8.11
N LEU A 221 9.20 8.70 8.26
CA LEU A 221 9.03 7.49 9.04
C LEU A 221 9.39 7.67 10.52
N LEU A 222 8.56 7.08 11.37
CA LEU A 222 8.78 6.91 12.80
C LEU A 222 9.15 5.45 13.08
N PRO A 223 10.19 5.17 13.88
CA PRO A 223 10.57 3.81 14.20
C PRO A 223 9.55 3.15 15.14
N VAL A 224 9.23 1.90 14.86
CA VAL A 224 8.33 1.05 15.63
C VAL A 224 9.11 -0.14 16.16
N ASP A 225 9.08 -0.38 17.47
CA ASP A 225 9.59 -1.59 18.10
C ASP A 225 8.79 -1.86 19.38
N GLY A 226 8.11 -3.00 19.42
CA GLY A 226 7.28 -3.40 20.56
C GLY A 226 6.89 -4.86 20.48
N ALA A 227 6.33 -5.36 21.59
CA ALA A 227 5.86 -6.73 21.69
C ALA A 227 4.54 -6.79 22.45
N GLY A 228 3.63 -7.67 22.02
CA GLY A 228 2.38 -7.99 22.69
C GLY A 228 2.26 -9.51 22.83
N GLY A 229 2.58 -10.07 24.02
CA GLY A 229 2.69 -11.51 24.19
C GLY A 229 3.79 -12.11 23.32
N ASP A 230 3.46 -13.13 22.53
CA ASP A 230 4.40 -13.80 21.61
C ASP A 230 4.55 -13.10 20.25
N VAL A 231 3.87 -11.96 20.04
CA VAL A 231 3.91 -11.19 18.81
C VAL A 231 4.86 -10.01 18.98
N ARG A 232 5.94 -9.97 18.21
CA ARG A 232 6.85 -8.83 18.12
C ARG A 232 6.55 -8.02 16.86
N VAL A 233 6.47 -6.70 17.00
CA VAL A 233 6.23 -5.75 15.91
C VAL A 233 7.39 -4.79 15.84
N SER A 234 8.07 -4.73 14.69
CA SER A 234 9.20 -3.82 14.45
C SER A 234 9.10 -3.20 13.06
N GLY A 235 9.84 -2.13 12.81
CA GLY A 235 9.87 -1.45 11.52
C GLY A 235 9.56 0.02 11.60
N PHE A 236 8.73 0.52 10.69
CA PHE A 236 8.46 1.95 10.54
C PHE A 236 7.01 2.23 10.17
N VAL A 237 6.48 3.38 10.63
CA VAL A 237 5.19 3.95 10.22
C VAL A 237 5.40 5.42 9.86
N THR A 238 4.59 5.97 8.97
CA THR A 238 4.69 7.40 8.60
C THR A 238 4.18 8.30 9.73
N SER A 239 4.73 9.49 9.86
CA SER A 239 4.14 10.50 10.76
C SER A 239 2.73 10.90 10.28
N PRO A 240 1.83 11.34 11.16
CA PRO A 240 0.48 11.75 10.78
C PRO A 240 0.43 12.86 9.72
N ALA A 241 1.49 13.67 9.60
CA ALA A 241 1.57 14.71 8.57
C ALA A 241 1.79 14.16 7.15
N ALA A 242 2.28 12.91 7.02
CA ALA A 242 2.66 12.28 5.76
C ALA A 242 1.67 11.19 5.31
N GLY A 243 0.38 11.51 5.26
CA GLY A 243 -0.65 10.59 4.79
C GLY A 243 -0.67 10.46 3.26
N HIS A 244 -0.89 9.23 2.77
CA HIS A 244 -0.96 8.87 1.35
C HIS A 244 -2.39 8.82 0.81
N GLY A 245 -2.57 8.95 -0.51
CA GLY A 245 -3.87 8.83 -1.19
C GLY A 245 -4.41 7.41 -1.23
N THR A 246 -3.52 6.41 -1.16
CA THR A 246 -3.85 4.98 -1.26
C THR A 246 -3.19 4.16 -0.16
N ARG A 247 -3.59 2.87 -0.06
CA ARG A 247 -2.97 1.87 0.83
C ARG A 247 -1.72 1.20 0.23
N GLY A 248 -1.27 1.59 -0.95
CA GLY A 248 -0.12 1.00 -1.65
C GLY A 248 1.21 1.05 -0.87
N ARG A 249 1.29 1.95 0.12
CA ARG A 249 2.45 2.11 1.02
C ARG A 249 2.31 1.36 2.35
N GLN A 250 1.33 0.46 2.49
CA GLN A 250 1.18 -0.41 3.68
C GLN A 250 1.78 -1.77 3.39
N LEU A 251 3.00 -2.00 3.86
CA LEU A 251 3.76 -3.22 3.65
C LEU A 251 3.90 -3.97 4.97
N PHE A 252 3.36 -5.18 5.02
CA PHE A 252 3.39 -6.04 6.20
C PHE A 252 4.18 -7.30 5.90
N PHE A 253 5.17 -7.59 6.72
CA PHE A 253 5.98 -8.80 6.63
C PHE A 253 5.75 -9.67 7.86
N VAL A 254 5.23 -10.87 7.66
CA VAL A 254 5.00 -11.86 8.72
C VAL A 254 6.03 -12.96 8.59
N ASN A 255 6.89 -13.12 9.58
CA ASN A 255 8.02 -14.05 9.56
C ASN A 255 8.82 -13.99 8.24
N GLY A 256 9.14 -12.77 7.77
CA GLY A 256 9.87 -12.52 6.52
C GLY A 256 9.05 -12.62 5.23
N ARG A 257 7.74 -12.91 5.29
CA ARG A 257 6.87 -13.01 4.10
C ARG A 257 5.98 -11.78 3.96
N LEU A 258 5.92 -11.21 2.77
CA LEU A 258 4.93 -10.16 2.47
C LEU A 258 3.51 -10.71 2.55
N VAL A 259 2.67 -10.05 3.34
CA VAL A 259 1.29 -10.46 3.60
C VAL A 259 0.32 -9.32 3.32
N LYS A 260 -0.75 -9.61 2.58
CA LYS A 260 -1.91 -8.74 2.43
C LYS A 260 -2.96 -9.17 3.46
N SER A 261 -3.13 -8.39 4.51
CA SER A 261 -4.05 -8.71 5.62
C SER A 261 -4.93 -7.51 5.95
N GLN A 262 -6.24 -7.70 5.86
CA GLN A 262 -7.21 -6.68 6.29
C GLN A 262 -7.13 -6.43 7.80
N LEU A 263 -6.78 -7.45 8.59
CA LEU A 263 -6.59 -7.34 10.03
C LEU A 263 -5.46 -6.35 10.37
N LEU A 264 -4.29 -6.52 9.73
CA LEU A 264 -3.13 -5.66 9.96
C LEU A 264 -3.39 -4.23 9.45
N THR A 265 -4.02 -4.11 8.28
CA THR A 265 -4.47 -2.83 7.74
C THR A 265 -5.38 -2.10 8.72
N ALA A 266 -6.42 -2.79 9.24
CA ALA A 266 -7.36 -2.22 10.20
C ALA A 266 -6.67 -1.83 11.51
N ALA A 267 -5.72 -2.63 12.02
CA ALA A 267 -4.98 -2.32 13.25
C ALA A 267 -4.16 -1.03 13.12
N VAL A 268 -3.44 -0.86 12.00
CA VAL A 268 -2.67 0.36 11.74
C VAL A 268 -3.61 1.56 11.54
N GLU A 269 -4.65 1.45 10.70
CA GLU A 269 -5.58 2.55 10.42
C GLU A 269 -6.35 2.99 11.68
N GLU A 270 -6.70 2.04 12.55
CA GLU A 270 -7.34 2.36 13.84
C GLU A 270 -6.40 3.12 14.78
N ALA A 271 -5.09 2.80 14.80
CA ALA A 271 -4.10 3.55 15.58
C ALA A 271 -3.96 5.00 15.08
N TYR A 272 -4.20 5.23 13.79
CA TYR A 272 -4.19 6.58 13.19
C TYR A 272 -5.54 7.29 13.26
N ARG A 273 -6.58 6.70 13.85
CA ARG A 273 -7.91 7.32 13.94
C ARG A 273 -7.83 8.74 14.52
N ASN A 274 -8.45 9.71 13.84
CA ASN A 274 -8.46 11.13 14.18
C ASN A 274 -7.08 11.84 14.13
N ARG A 275 -6.05 11.22 13.52
CA ARG A 275 -4.72 11.80 13.38
C ARG A 275 -4.37 12.15 11.94
N LEU A 276 -4.97 11.45 10.98
CA LEU A 276 -4.81 11.72 9.56
C LEU A 276 -5.96 12.58 9.02
N LEU A 277 -5.68 13.33 7.99
CA LEU A 277 -6.71 14.03 7.23
C LEU A 277 -7.67 13.01 6.61
N LYS A 278 -8.95 13.38 6.49
CA LYS A 278 -9.98 12.51 5.89
C LYS A 278 -9.57 12.10 4.47
N GLY A 279 -9.64 10.82 4.17
CA GLY A 279 -9.26 10.26 2.86
C GLY A 279 -7.77 10.07 2.67
N LYS A 280 -6.96 10.18 3.72
CA LYS A 280 -5.54 9.80 3.71
C LYS A 280 -5.33 8.52 4.51
N PHE A 281 -4.35 7.73 4.06
CA PHE A 281 -3.95 6.46 4.66
C PHE A 281 -2.52 6.54 5.19
N PRO A 282 -2.21 5.86 6.30
CA PRO A 282 -0.84 5.78 6.78
C PRO A 282 0.00 4.89 5.87
N GLY A 283 1.27 5.24 5.66
CA GLY A 283 2.26 4.32 5.12
C GLY A 283 2.95 3.54 6.25
N CYS A 284 3.34 2.31 5.98
CA CYS A 284 4.12 1.52 6.94
C CYS A 284 4.97 0.45 6.25
N VAL A 285 6.06 0.08 6.92
CA VAL A 285 6.88 -1.09 6.61
C VAL A 285 7.07 -1.81 7.95
N LEU A 286 6.23 -2.81 8.21
CA LEU A 286 6.18 -3.50 9.51
C LEU A 286 6.56 -4.96 9.37
N HIS A 287 7.48 -5.40 10.22
CA HIS A 287 7.86 -6.78 10.42
C HIS A 287 7.16 -7.32 11.67
N ILE A 288 6.34 -8.34 11.50
CA ILE A 288 5.61 -9.02 12.55
C ILE A 288 6.22 -10.42 12.71
N THR A 289 6.82 -10.66 13.86
CA THR A 289 7.43 -11.95 14.19
C THR A 289 6.57 -12.63 15.24
N LEU A 290 6.17 -13.87 14.97
CA LEU A 290 5.38 -14.68 15.88
C LEU A 290 5.71 -16.18 15.67
N PRO A 291 5.35 -17.08 16.62
CA PRO A 291 5.62 -18.50 16.50
C PRO A 291 5.02 -19.08 15.22
N VAL A 292 5.79 -19.93 14.53
CA VAL A 292 5.44 -20.44 13.18
C VAL A 292 4.16 -21.27 13.20
N ASP A 293 3.90 -21.97 14.28
CA ASP A 293 2.71 -22.80 14.53
C ASP A 293 1.41 -21.98 14.73
N THR A 294 1.54 -20.67 14.92
CA THR A 294 0.38 -19.77 15.09
C THR A 294 -0.08 -19.11 13.79
N VAL A 295 0.60 -19.40 12.66
CA VAL A 295 0.32 -18.81 11.34
C VAL A 295 0.15 -19.89 10.29
N ASP A 296 -1.04 -19.98 9.71
CA ASP A 296 -1.23 -20.80 8.52
C ASP A 296 -0.92 -19.99 7.26
N VAL A 297 0.16 -20.34 6.58
CA VAL A 297 0.62 -19.71 5.33
C VAL A 297 0.13 -20.47 4.08
N ASN A 298 -0.46 -21.65 4.22
CA ASN A 298 -0.90 -22.48 3.10
C ASN A 298 -2.36 -22.20 2.70
N VAL A 299 -2.76 -20.94 2.73
CA VAL A 299 -4.14 -20.50 2.41
C VAL A 299 -4.31 -20.14 0.94
N HIS A 300 -3.25 -19.62 0.30
CA HIS A 300 -3.29 -19.12 -1.08
C HIS A 300 -2.03 -19.58 -1.86
N PRO A 301 -2.15 -19.93 -3.17
CA PRO A 301 -0.99 -20.37 -3.96
C PRO A 301 0.18 -19.39 -3.92
N ALA A 302 -0.08 -18.08 -4.04
CA ALA A 302 0.93 -17.03 -3.97
C ALA A 302 1.44 -16.73 -2.55
N LYS A 303 0.91 -17.41 -1.51
CA LYS A 303 1.31 -17.26 -0.09
C LYS A 303 1.19 -15.81 0.45
N THR A 304 0.42 -14.95 -0.20
CA THR A 304 0.24 -13.53 0.20
C THR A 304 -0.86 -13.34 1.23
N VAL A 305 -1.69 -14.35 1.48
CA VAL A 305 -2.75 -14.34 2.48
C VAL A 305 -2.43 -15.38 3.53
N VAL A 306 -2.48 -15.00 4.78
CA VAL A 306 -2.24 -15.87 5.94
C VAL A 306 -3.42 -15.83 6.89
N LYS A 307 -3.61 -16.91 7.67
CA LYS A 307 -4.56 -16.94 8.79
C LYS A 307 -3.78 -17.00 10.10
N PHE A 308 -4.21 -16.22 11.07
CA PHE A 308 -3.62 -16.19 12.40
C PHE A 308 -4.48 -17.01 13.36
N ALA A 309 -3.88 -17.88 14.16
CA ALA A 309 -4.60 -18.63 15.20
C ALA A 309 -5.16 -17.68 16.29
N GLY A 310 -4.49 -16.56 16.53
CA GLY A 310 -4.87 -15.55 17.52
C GLY A 310 -5.05 -14.16 16.90
N GLU A 311 -6.05 -13.94 16.04
CA GLU A 311 -6.27 -12.66 15.33
C GLU A 311 -6.29 -11.45 16.26
N LYS A 312 -6.97 -11.56 17.42
CA LYS A 312 -7.04 -10.48 18.40
C LYS A 312 -5.67 -10.13 18.98
N ALA A 313 -4.85 -11.11 19.32
CA ALA A 313 -3.51 -10.87 19.87
C ALA A 313 -2.61 -10.15 18.85
N VAL A 314 -2.69 -10.54 17.57
CA VAL A 314 -1.95 -9.89 16.48
C VAL A 314 -2.45 -8.46 16.25
N PHE A 315 -3.78 -8.26 16.23
CA PHE A 315 -4.38 -6.92 16.12
C PHE A 315 -3.93 -6.02 17.25
N ASP A 316 -4.09 -6.48 18.49
CA ASP A 316 -3.76 -5.71 19.70
C ASP A 316 -2.25 -5.35 19.74
N ALA A 317 -1.38 -6.31 19.40
CA ALA A 317 0.06 -6.08 19.35
C ALA A 317 0.42 -4.97 18.35
N VAL A 318 -0.11 -5.02 17.13
CA VAL A 318 0.15 -4.00 16.11
C VAL A 318 -0.47 -2.66 16.51
N TYR A 319 -1.74 -2.66 16.92
CA TYR A 319 -2.46 -1.44 17.30
C TYR A 319 -1.78 -0.68 18.43
N TYR A 320 -1.49 -1.36 19.54
CA TYR A 320 -0.91 -0.68 20.71
C TYR A 320 0.53 -0.24 20.46
N THR A 321 1.33 -1.04 19.76
CA THR A 321 2.70 -0.66 19.41
C THR A 321 2.74 0.57 18.50
N VAL A 322 1.92 0.62 17.47
CA VAL A 322 1.84 1.78 16.58
C VAL A 322 1.28 3.00 17.30
N ARG A 323 0.23 2.82 18.09
CA ARG A 323 -0.37 3.89 18.88
C ARG A 323 0.61 4.51 19.88
N ASP A 324 1.41 3.69 20.56
CA ASP A 324 2.42 4.17 21.52
C ASP A 324 3.47 5.07 20.84
N VAL A 325 3.91 4.68 19.64
CA VAL A 325 4.83 5.49 18.82
C VAL A 325 4.20 6.85 18.48
N LEU A 326 2.93 6.85 18.06
CA LEU A 326 2.20 8.08 17.68
C LEU A 326 1.91 8.97 18.90
N ASP A 327 1.64 8.41 20.08
CA ASP A 327 1.39 9.14 21.33
C ASP A 327 2.68 9.77 21.88
N ASN A 328 3.84 9.24 21.49
CA ASN A 328 5.16 9.73 21.89
C ASN A 328 5.87 10.55 20.81
N GLU A 329 5.21 10.81 19.66
CA GLU A 329 5.73 11.67 18.62
C GLU A 329 6.00 13.08 19.16
N GLY A 330 7.23 13.58 18.93
CA GLY A 330 7.67 14.91 19.41
C GLY A 330 8.05 14.98 20.88
N LYS A 331 7.87 13.92 21.67
CA LYS A 331 8.43 13.88 23.02
C LYS A 331 9.93 13.54 22.94
N PRO A 332 10.81 14.27 23.66
CA PRO A 332 12.21 13.88 23.71
C PRO A 332 12.29 12.45 24.26
N LYS A 333 12.91 11.53 23.48
CA LYS A 333 13.23 10.22 24.03
C LYS A 333 13.97 10.44 25.35
N PRO A 334 13.60 9.74 26.45
CA PRO A 334 14.42 9.75 27.66
C PRO A 334 15.83 9.42 27.18
N ALA A 335 16.77 10.34 27.40
CA ALA A 335 18.15 10.09 27.06
C ALA A 335 18.49 8.74 27.71
N GLU A 336 18.82 7.73 26.95
CA GLU A 336 19.45 6.53 27.48
C GLU A 336 20.58 7.08 28.33
N LYS A 337 20.44 6.92 29.63
CA LYS A 337 21.52 7.35 30.54
C LYS A 337 22.73 6.59 30.03
N PRO A 338 23.75 7.27 29.49
CA PRO A 338 24.94 6.57 29.09
C PRO A 338 25.34 5.76 30.31
N PHE A 339 25.50 4.45 30.12
CA PHE A 339 25.94 3.56 31.18
C PHE A 339 27.40 3.90 31.45
N TYR A 340 27.61 5.08 32.07
CA TYR A 340 28.88 5.39 32.67
C TYR A 340 28.94 4.45 33.88
N GLN A 341 29.65 3.35 33.74
CA GLN A 341 30.30 2.76 34.90
C GLN A 341 31.07 3.90 35.52
N THR A 342 30.58 4.39 36.68
CA THR A 342 31.29 5.32 37.52
C THR A 342 32.51 4.57 38.08
N MET A 343 33.52 4.43 37.22
CA MET A 343 34.83 4.02 37.67
C MET A 343 35.35 5.17 38.52
N THR A 344 35.69 4.87 39.76
CA THR A 344 36.37 5.81 40.61
C THR A 344 37.73 6.16 39.99
N ALA A 345 38.20 7.37 40.20
CA ALA A 345 39.52 7.80 39.69
C ALA A 345 40.66 6.83 40.09
N GLN A 346 40.51 6.12 41.23
CA GLN A 346 41.45 5.10 41.67
C GLN A 346 41.40 3.80 40.85
N GLU A 347 40.23 3.40 40.32
CA GLU A 347 40.08 2.23 39.43
C GLU A 347 40.58 2.52 38.01
N PHE A 348 40.43 3.77 37.54
CA PHE A 348 41.00 4.21 36.27
C PHE A 348 42.54 4.17 36.24
N LEU A 349 43.16 4.60 37.35
CA LEU A 349 44.62 4.62 37.51
C LEU A 349 45.25 3.20 37.67
N LYS A 350 44.47 2.19 37.99
CA LYS A 350 44.90 0.80 38.14
C LYS A 350 44.87 -0.03 36.86
N ARG A 351 44.36 0.52 35.73
CA ARG A 351 44.39 -0.20 34.45
C ARG A 351 45.79 -0.23 33.86
N PRO A 352 46.31 -1.40 33.43
CA PRO A 352 47.64 -1.56 32.83
C PRO A 352 47.87 -0.75 31.57
N ASP A 353 46.76 -0.39 30.84
CA ASP A 353 46.76 0.32 29.54
C ASP A 353 46.34 1.78 29.64
N ALA A 354 46.30 2.38 30.81
CA ALA A 354 46.03 3.81 30.94
C ALA A 354 47.16 4.62 30.25
N PRO A 355 46.87 5.49 29.27
CA PRO A 355 47.89 6.32 28.65
C PRO A 355 48.52 7.20 29.75
N ARG A 356 49.83 7.04 29.99
CA ARG A 356 50.59 7.91 30.90
C ARG A 356 50.61 9.30 30.27
N PRO A 357 50.36 10.36 31.04
CA PRO A 357 50.50 11.72 30.52
C PRO A 357 51.98 11.93 30.20
N ASP A 358 52.33 11.84 28.93
CA ASP A 358 53.67 12.18 28.46
C ASP A 358 53.90 13.68 28.59
N ARG A 359 55.06 13.95 29.13
CA ARG A 359 55.81 15.20 29.26
C ARG A 359 55.33 16.32 28.35
N ALA A 360 55.16 17.49 28.94
CA ALA A 360 54.97 18.75 28.29
C ALA A 360 55.91 18.92 27.07
N VAL A 361 55.34 18.89 25.87
CA VAL A 361 56.04 19.30 24.66
C VAL A 361 56.09 20.82 24.65
N THR A 362 57.23 21.35 24.97
CA THR A 362 57.55 22.76 24.75
C THR A 362 57.64 23.03 23.25
N LEU A 363 56.68 23.76 22.71
CA LEU A 363 56.73 24.24 21.37
C LEU A 363 57.80 25.33 21.23
N PRO A 364 58.69 25.30 20.22
CA PRO A 364 59.67 26.35 20.03
C PRO A 364 58.98 27.63 19.52
N VAL A 365 59.28 28.74 20.24
CA VAL A 365 58.88 30.09 19.82
C VAL A 365 59.66 30.46 18.56
N GLY A 366 58.99 30.45 17.41
CA GLY A 366 59.51 30.90 16.12
C GLY A 366 59.39 32.42 15.99
N ARG A 367 60.50 33.02 15.62
CA ARG A 367 60.84 34.41 15.40
C ARG A 367 59.90 35.14 14.46
N ALA A 368 59.50 36.36 14.84
CA ALA A 368 58.82 37.34 14.01
C ALA A 368 59.67 37.85 12.85
N VAL A 369 59.11 37.91 11.65
CA VAL A 369 59.63 38.73 10.55
C VAL A 369 58.46 39.36 9.79
N GLY A 370 58.47 40.68 9.72
CA GLY A 370 58.09 41.47 8.53
C GLY A 370 56.65 41.94 8.40
N SER A 371 56.45 43.17 8.78
CA SER A 371 55.34 44.05 8.44
C SER A 371 55.23 44.34 6.94
N ALA A 372 54.04 44.38 6.34
CA ALA A 372 53.66 45.14 5.16
C ALA A 372 52.17 45.50 5.20
N PRO A 373 51.69 46.54 4.45
CA PRO A 373 50.82 47.56 5.02
C PRO A 373 49.33 47.39 4.81
N ALA A 374 48.57 48.12 5.60
CA ALA A 374 47.13 48.18 5.67
C ALA A 374 46.48 48.78 4.40
N GLY A 375 45.43 48.09 3.88
CA GLY A 375 44.40 48.66 3.01
C GLY A 375 43.10 48.91 3.82
N PRO A 376 42.21 49.81 3.36
CA PRO A 376 41.22 50.44 4.25
C PRO A 376 40.04 49.56 4.63
N ALA A 377 39.62 49.73 5.87
CA ALA A 377 38.48 49.11 6.50
C ALA A 377 37.14 49.55 5.87
N VAL A 378 36.34 48.60 5.51
CA VAL A 378 34.90 48.79 5.22
C VAL A 378 34.15 48.55 6.51
N THR A 379 33.49 49.57 7.02
CA THR A 379 32.63 49.55 8.19
C THR A 379 31.27 48.95 7.84
N GLU A 380 30.92 47.84 8.44
CA GLU A 380 29.52 47.34 8.48
C GLU A 380 28.71 48.08 9.57
N PRO A 381 27.43 48.40 9.31
CA PRO A 381 26.60 49.07 10.28
C PRO A 381 26.11 48.13 11.40
N VAL A 382 26.33 48.56 12.61
CA VAL A 382 25.87 47.92 13.87
C VAL A 382 24.33 47.97 13.96
N ARG A 383 23.69 46.83 14.09
CA ARG A 383 22.26 46.72 14.50
C ARG A 383 22.12 46.96 15.99
N PRO A 384 21.13 47.78 16.46
CA PRO A 384 20.90 48.00 17.86
C PRO A 384 20.24 46.78 18.52
N ALA A 385 20.60 46.46 19.76
CA ALA A 385 20.05 45.41 20.60
C ALA A 385 18.60 45.72 21.02
N PRO A 386 17.72 44.71 21.17
CA PRO A 386 16.36 44.92 21.66
C PRO A 386 16.36 45.21 23.16
N ALA A 387 15.51 46.16 23.57
CA ALA A 387 15.27 46.57 24.94
C ALA A 387 14.58 45.46 25.78
N PRO A 388 14.76 45.44 27.11
CA PRO A 388 14.18 44.44 27.97
C PRO A 388 12.67 44.67 28.16
N VAL A 389 11.89 43.59 28.02
CA VAL A 389 10.44 43.57 28.22
C VAL A 389 10.17 43.32 29.71
N THR A 390 9.51 44.26 30.38
CA THR A 390 9.00 44.13 31.74
C THR A 390 7.84 43.15 31.84
N PRO A 391 7.73 42.31 32.87
CA PRO A 391 6.61 41.38 33.01
C PRO A 391 5.34 42.11 33.50
N VAL A 392 4.24 41.88 32.79
CA VAL A 392 2.89 42.29 33.21
C VAL A 392 2.35 41.27 34.21
N MET A 393 1.89 41.81 35.34
CA MET A 393 1.35 41.09 36.49
C MET A 393 0.12 40.23 36.15
N ALA A 394 0.06 39.09 36.82
CA ALA A 394 -1.05 38.15 36.86
C ALA A 394 -2.31 38.78 37.51
N VAL A 395 -3.48 38.44 36.96
CA VAL A 395 -4.78 38.72 37.54
C VAL A 395 -5.48 37.41 37.89
N HIS A 396 -5.69 37.24 39.16
CA HIS A 396 -6.71 36.51 39.93
C HIS A 396 -6.96 35.01 39.67
N ASP A 397 -6.54 34.24 40.66
CA ASP A 397 -7.08 32.94 41.05
C ASP A 397 -8.58 33.03 41.39
N VAL A 398 -9.38 32.24 40.67
CA VAL A 398 -10.72 31.83 41.10
C VAL A 398 -10.62 30.39 41.60
N VAL A 399 -10.61 30.25 42.91
CA VAL A 399 -10.72 28.97 43.60
C VAL A 399 -12.06 28.33 43.28
N ARG A 400 -12.07 27.23 42.53
CA ARG A 400 -13.22 26.33 42.42
C ARG A 400 -13.04 25.16 43.38
N GLN A 401 -14.01 24.99 44.27
CA GLN A 401 -14.16 23.86 45.17
C GLN A 401 -14.36 22.56 44.37
N PRO A 402 -13.89 21.40 44.88
CA PRO A 402 -14.08 20.12 44.21
C PRO A 402 -15.53 19.61 44.40
N ASP A 403 -16.20 19.34 43.30
CA ASP A 403 -17.48 18.67 43.28
C ASP A 403 -17.34 17.20 43.70
N LYS A 404 -18.29 16.73 44.49
CA LYS A 404 -18.42 15.37 45.01
C LYS A 404 -18.66 14.37 43.85
N PRO A 405 -18.18 13.12 43.94
CA PRO A 405 -18.39 12.13 42.91
C PRO A 405 -19.88 11.70 42.84
N PHE A 406 -20.45 11.77 41.64
CA PHE A 406 -21.78 11.32 41.33
C PHE A 406 -21.75 9.79 41.14
N THR A 407 -22.41 9.05 42.02
CA THR A 407 -22.61 7.61 41.92
C THR A 407 -23.84 7.37 41.06
N ALA A 408 -23.66 6.79 39.86
CA ALA A 408 -24.74 6.32 39.02
C ALA A 408 -25.21 4.93 39.50
N PRO A 409 -26.52 4.64 39.53
CA PRO A 409 -27.03 3.30 39.87
C PRO A 409 -26.79 2.33 38.72
N ALA A 410 -26.38 1.10 39.07
CA ALA A 410 -26.16 0.01 38.14
C ALA A 410 -27.49 -0.42 37.46
N PRO A 411 -27.53 -0.70 36.17
CA PRO A 411 -28.68 -1.32 35.52
C PRO A 411 -28.74 -2.80 35.85
N ALA A 412 -29.93 -3.25 36.25
CA ALA A 412 -30.26 -4.68 36.52
C ALA A 412 -30.09 -5.48 35.24
N GLY A 413 -29.28 -6.54 35.32
CA GLY A 413 -29.06 -7.46 34.21
C GLY A 413 -30.32 -8.30 33.91
N GLN A 414 -30.77 -8.24 32.66
CA GLN A 414 -31.59 -9.30 32.09
C GLN A 414 -30.69 -10.16 31.21
N VAL A 415 -30.51 -11.40 31.67
CA VAL A 415 -29.80 -12.46 30.94
C VAL A 415 -30.80 -13.05 29.94
N TYR A 416 -30.59 -12.85 28.66
CA TYR A 416 -31.29 -13.58 27.61
C TYR A 416 -30.50 -14.83 27.28
N HIS A 417 -31.06 -16.01 27.61
CA HIS A 417 -30.60 -17.28 27.11
C HIS A 417 -31.07 -17.45 25.66
N ILE A 418 -30.13 -17.43 24.72
CA ILE A 418 -30.39 -17.83 23.34
C ILE A 418 -30.06 -19.32 23.24
N THR A 419 -31.10 -20.15 23.12
CA THR A 419 -31.00 -21.58 22.79
C THR A 419 -30.81 -21.69 21.26
N PRO A 420 -29.83 -22.45 20.75
CA PRO A 420 -29.71 -22.67 19.32
C PRO A 420 -30.81 -23.61 18.83
N PRO A 421 -31.37 -23.43 17.62
CA PRO A 421 -32.39 -24.30 17.09
C PRO A 421 -31.80 -25.67 16.73
N VAL A 422 -32.46 -26.72 17.20
CA VAL A 422 -32.22 -28.11 16.85
C VAL A 422 -32.57 -28.32 15.38
N ARG A 423 -31.64 -28.91 14.62
CA ARG A 423 -31.86 -29.35 13.23
C ARG A 423 -32.74 -30.62 13.28
N GLU A 424 -33.99 -30.52 12.87
CA GLU A 424 -34.82 -31.70 12.53
C GLU A 424 -34.49 -32.15 11.11
N GLU A 425 -34.09 -33.40 10.97
CA GLU A 425 -33.99 -34.10 9.69
C GLU A 425 -35.42 -34.37 9.17
N THR A 426 -35.76 -33.79 8.03
CA THR A 426 -37.00 -34.12 7.31
C THR A 426 -36.73 -35.05 6.13
N VAL A 427 -37.43 -36.16 6.16
CA VAL A 427 -37.54 -37.20 5.13
C VAL A 427 -38.19 -36.62 3.86
N PRO A 428 -37.78 -37.04 2.64
CA PRO A 428 -38.36 -36.51 1.39
C PRO A 428 -39.74 -37.11 1.12
N ALA A 429 -40.74 -36.25 0.91
CA ALA A 429 -42.06 -36.58 0.38
C ALA A 429 -42.14 -36.27 -1.13
N PRO A 430 -43.06 -36.90 -1.88
CA PRO A 430 -42.96 -37.03 -3.35
C PRO A 430 -43.42 -35.79 -4.12
N ALA A 431 -42.89 -35.69 -5.34
CA ALA A 431 -43.10 -34.64 -6.29
C ALA A 431 -44.58 -34.32 -6.58
N GLU A 432 -45.00 -33.10 -6.32
CA GLU A 432 -46.21 -32.49 -6.86
C GLU A 432 -45.85 -31.47 -7.95
N LYS A 433 -46.70 -31.47 -8.98
CA LYS A 433 -46.59 -30.74 -10.21
C LYS A 433 -46.54 -29.23 -10.00
N GLU A 434 -45.67 -28.55 -10.77
CA GLU A 434 -45.66 -27.09 -10.92
C GLU A 434 -47.03 -26.56 -11.38
N PRO A 435 -47.58 -25.51 -10.75
CA PRO A 435 -48.66 -24.74 -11.32
C PRO A 435 -48.13 -23.71 -12.28
N GLU A 436 -48.79 -23.58 -13.44
CA GLU A 436 -48.58 -22.57 -14.46
C GLU A 436 -48.61 -21.14 -13.89
N PRO A 437 -47.88 -20.17 -14.46
CA PRO A 437 -47.84 -18.81 -13.98
C PRO A 437 -49.22 -18.15 -14.18
N THR A 438 -49.83 -17.76 -13.08
CA THR A 438 -51.03 -16.92 -13.03
C THR A 438 -50.63 -15.53 -13.54
N GLN A 439 -51.26 -15.11 -14.63
CA GLN A 439 -51.21 -13.77 -15.18
C GLN A 439 -51.69 -12.77 -14.11
N GLU A 440 -50.83 -11.81 -13.75
CA GLU A 440 -51.24 -10.61 -13.02
C GLU A 440 -52.29 -9.85 -13.84
N PRO A 441 -53.34 -9.31 -13.23
CA PRO A 441 -54.35 -8.51 -13.95
C PRO A 441 -53.71 -7.22 -14.45
N GLU A 442 -53.80 -6.98 -15.75
CA GLU A 442 -53.52 -5.71 -16.40
C GLU A 442 -54.28 -4.59 -15.65
N GLN A 443 -53.52 -3.71 -14.99
CA GLN A 443 -54.07 -2.44 -14.53
C GLN A 443 -54.40 -1.59 -15.75
N GLN A 444 -55.67 -1.44 -16.04
CA GLN A 444 -56.15 -0.46 -16.99
C GLN A 444 -55.71 0.94 -16.57
N GLU A 445 -54.80 1.53 -17.35
CA GLU A 445 -54.49 2.94 -17.28
C GLU A 445 -55.75 3.76 -17.57
N LEU A 446 -56.23 4.41 -16.53
CA LEU A 446 -57.24 5.46 -16.72
C LEU A 446 -56.61 6.62 -17.50
N PRO A 447 -57.25 7.16 -18.54
CA PRO A 447 -56.70 8.30 -19.26
C PRO A 447 -56.56 9.50 -18.34
N MET A 448 -55.32 9.92 -18.16
CA MET A 448 -55.00 11.21 -17.52
C MET A 448 -55.54 12.35 -18.37
N PRO A 449 -56.21 13.34 -17.79
CA PRO A 449 -56.60 14.55 -18.54
C PRO A 449 -55.32 15.29 -18.93
N GLU A 450 -55.12 15.47 -20.22
CA GLU A 450 -54.15 16.44 -20.77
C GLU A 450 -54.54 17.85 -20.33
N GLY A 451 -53.62 18.53 -19.64
CA GLY A 451 -53.69 19.97 -19.44
C GLY A 451 -53.85 20.44 -18.00
N ALA A 452 -52.78 20.30 -17.22
CA ALA A 452 -52.42 21.33 -16.21
C ALA A 452 -50.90 21.17 -15.96
N SER A 453 -50.10 21.96 -16.63
CA SER A 453 -48.77 22.31 -16.20
C SER A 453 -48.93 23.07 -14.85
N THR A 454 -49.03 22.33 -13.75
CA THR A 454 -48.79 22.86 -12.43
C THR A 454 -47.30 23.15 -12.34
N ALA A 455 -46.92 24.42 -12.55
CA ALA A 455 -45.59 24.89 -12.22
C ALA A 455 -45.39 24.55 -10.73
N GLU A 456 -44.58 23.49 -10.49
CA GLU A 456 -44.21 23.11 -9.13
C GLU A 456 -43.57 24.33 -8.47
N LYS A 457 -44.11 24.72 -7.33
CA LYS A 457 -43.57 25.86 -6.58
C LYS A 457 -42.10 25.55 -6.25
N PRO A 458 -41.19 26.52 -6.45
CA PRO A 458 -39.77 26.29 -6.14
C PRO A 458 -39.62 25.93 -4.66
N TRP A 459 -38.76 24.96 -4.40
CA TRP A 459 -38.42 24.58 -3.04
C TRP A 459 -37.80 25.78 -2.31
N ARG A 460 -38.27 26.05 -1.13
CA ARG A 460 -37.75 27.12 -0.30
C ARG A 460 -36.61 26.59 0.55
N MET A 461 -35.40 27.06 0.33
CA MET A 461 -34.28 26.78 1.22
C MET A 461 -34.56 27.45 2.59
N VAL A 462 -34.62 26.65 3.64
CA VAL A 462 -34.81 27.08 5.02
C VAL A 462 -33.49 27.42 5.67
N GLY A 463 -32.46 26.67 5.37
CA GLY A 463 -31.11 26.87 5.89
C GLY A 463 -30.19 25.66 5.68
N GLU A 464 -29.01 25.77 6.25
CA GLU A 464 -27.98 24.71 6.24
C GLU A 464 -27.74 24.21 7.67
N VAL A 465 -27.66 22.89 7.84
CA VAL A 465 -27.36 22.24 9.12
C VAL A 465 -26.09 21.42 9.04
N LEU A 466 -25.26 21.46 10.11
CA LEU A 466 -23.96 20.79 10.20
C LEU A 466 -22.97 21.17 9.07
N ARG A 467 -23.23 22.25 8.35
CA ARG A 467 -22.49 22.64 7.14
C ARG A 467 -22.35 21.50 6.12
N THR A 468 -23.35 20.63 6.08
CA THR A 468 -23.35 19.41 5.27
C THR A 468 -24.67 19.18 4.58
N TYR A 469 -25.79 19.50 5.25
CA TYR A 469 -27.11 19.24 4.73
C TYR A 469 -27.89 20.56 4.53
N ILE A 470 -28.54 20.67 3.38
CA ILE A 470 -29.46 21.77 3.07
C ILE A 470 -30.86 21.32 3.48
N ILE A 471 -31.56 22.16 4.19
CA ILE A 471 -32.95 21.95 4.57
C ILE A 471 -33.86 22.80 3.64
N CYS A 472 -34.76 22.12 2.96
CA CYS A 472 -35.76 22.76 2.07
C CYS A 472 -37.18 22.38 2.47
N GLU A 473 -38.11 23.27 2.23
CA GLU A 473 -39.54 23.04 2.32
C GLU A 473 -40.13 23.09 0.90
N ASP A 474 -40.93 22.10 0.55
CA ASP A 474 -41.65 22.10 -0.71
C ASP A 474 -43.02 22.82 -0.60
N GLY A 475 -43.67 23.03 -1.76
CA GLY A 475 -44.99 23.67 -1.79
C GLY A 475 -46.13 22.83 -1.21
N ALA A 476 -45.89 21.54 -0.91
CA ALA A 476 -46.83 20.59 -0.33
C ALA A 476 -46.71 20.47 1.20
N GLY A 477 -45.67 21.07 1.79
CA GLY A 477 -45.41 21.06 3.23
C GLY A 477 -44.60 19.88 3.71
N SER A 478 -43.86 19.21 2.80
CA SER A 478 -42.82 18.25 3.15
C SER A 478 -41.49 18.96 3.36
N LEU A 479 -40.64 18.38 4.21
CA LEU A 479 -39.26 18.81 4.46
C LEU A 479 -38.32 17.91 3.69
N TRP A 480 -37.38 18.53 2.97
CA TRP A 480 -36.33 17.83 2.23
C TRP A 480 -34.95 18.10 2.86
N LEU A 481 -34.21 17.04 3.08
CA LEU A 481 -32.82 17.09 3.51
C LEU A 481 -31.94 16.70 2.31
N ILE A 482 -31.09 17.63 1.85
CA ILE A 482 -30.21 17.43 0.70
C ILE A 482 -28.76 17.36 1.21
N ASP A 483 -28.06 16.30 0.88
CA ASP A 483 -26.61 16.21 1.09
C ASP A 483 -25.88 17.06 0.02
N LYS A 484 -25.38 18.24 0.42
CA LYS A 484 -24.75 19.17 -0.52
C LYS A 484 -23.47 18.60 -1.18
N HIS A 485 -22.73 17.74 -0.46
CA HIS A 485 -21.53 17.09 -1.01
C HIS A 485 -21.92 16.11 -2.10
N ALA A 486 -22.84 15.20 -1.81
CA ALA A 486 -23.32 14.19 -2.73
C ALA A 486 -23.97 14.81 -3.98
N ALA A 487 -24.74 15.90 -3.80
CA ALA A 487 -25.35 16.64 -4.91
C ALA A 487 -24.31 17.30 -5.80
N HIS A 488 -23.34 18.00 -5.22
CA HIS A 488 -22.29 18.69 -5.96
C HIS A 488 -21.34 17.72 -6.67
N GLU A 489 -20.98 16.60 -6.03
CA GLU A 489 -20.18 15.53 -6.64
C GLU A 489 -20.85 15.00 -7.92
N ARG A 490 -22.17 14.73 -7.86
CA ARG A 490 -22.92 14.24 -9.03
C ARG A 490 -22.96 15.26 -10.15
N LEU A 491 -23.27 16.52 -9.86
CA LEU A 491 -23.28 17.58 -10.86
C LEU A 491 -21.93 17.76 -11.54
N ARG A 492 -20.85 17.70 -10.77
CA ARG A 492 -19.49 17.78 -11.30
C ARG A 492 -19.16 16.59 -12.20
N PHE A 493 -19.50 15.40 -11.76
CA PHE A 493 -19.25 14.19 -12.54
C PHE A 493 -20.01 14.24 -13.89
N ASP A 494 -21.29 14.60 -13.87
CA ASP A 494 -22.10 14.71 -15.08
C ASP A 494 -21.56 15.77 -16.04
N ALA A 495 -21.19 16.95 -15.51
CA ALA A 495 -20.59 18.03 -16.31
C ALA A 495 -19.24 17.60 -16.95
N LEU A 496 -18.39 16.88 -16.21
CA LEU A 496 -17.14 16.37 -16.71
C LEU A 496 -17.35 15.26 -17.76
N LYS A 497 -18.34 14.42 -17.58
CA LYS A 497 -18.68 13.33 -18.48
C LYS A 497 -19.30 13.82 -19.80
N GLU A 498 -20.17 14.80 -19.73
CA GLU A 498 -20.84 15.39 -20.91
C GLU A 498 -19.90 16.28 -21.74
N SER A 499 -18.84 16.81 -21.12
CA SER A 499 -17.87 17.64 -21.81
C SER A 499 -17.02 16.80 -22.77
N ALA A 500 -17.01 17.18 -24.03
CA ALA A 500 -16.09 16.61 -25.02
C ALA A 500 -14.65 17.17 -24.87
N ALA A 501 -14.49 18.32 -24.21
CA ALA A 501 -13.20 18.95 -23.95
C ALA A 501 -12.65 18.54 -22.56
N PRO A 502 -11.32 18.50 -22.38
CA PRO A 502 -10.72 18.32 -21.06
C PRO A 502 -11.23 19.39 -20.07
N PRO A 503 -11.29 19.09 -18.77
CA PRO A 503 -11.57 20.11 -17.75
C PRO A 503 -10.60 21.28 -17.86
N MET A 504 -11.06 22.48 -17.52
CA MET A 504 -10.16 23.64 -17.40
C MET A 504 -9.05 23.30 -16.40
N ALA A 505 -7.81 23.37 -16.82
CA ALA A 505 -6.64 23.11 -15.99
C ALA A 505 -6.06 24.41 -15.43
N GLN A 506 -5.44 24.32 -14.25
CA GLN A 506 -4.67 25.39 -13.63
C GLN A 506 -3.23 24.94 -13.42
N PRO A 507 -2.24 25.75 -13.80
CA PRO A 507 -0.85 25.46 -13.53
C PRO A 507 -0.53 25.58 -12.05
N LEU A 508 0.25 24.64 -11.53
CA LEU A 508 0.78 24.71 -10.17
C LEU A 508 1.95 25.68 -10.12
N LEU A 509 1.95 26.62 -9.17
CA LEU A 509 3.09 27.54 -8.94
C LEU A 509 4.40 26.77 -8.69
N THR A 510 4.31 25.68 -7.96
CA THR A 510 5.39 24.72 -7.76
C THR A 510 4.88 23.37 -8.21
N PRO A 511 5.47 22.77 -9.26
CA PRO A 511 5.08 21.43 -9.69
C PRO A 511 5.19 20.41 -8.56
N ALA A 512 4.22 19.52 -8.45
CA ALA A 512 4.19 18.50 -7.41
C ALA A 512 4.93 17.25 -7.89
N ALA A 513 6.01 16.88 -7.21
CA ALA A 513 6.72 15.62 -7.46
C ALA A 513 6.06 14.49 -6.67
N VAL A 514 5.50 13.50 -7.35
CA VAL A 514 4.79 12.38 -6.75
C VAL A 514 5.55 11.09 -7.05
N ARG A 515 6.09 10.47 -6.01
CA ARG A 515 6.77 9.18 -6.14
C ARG A 515 5.75 8.06 -6.00
N LEU A 516 5.63 7.23 -7.01
CA LEU A 516 4.70 6.12 -7.13
C LEU A 516 5.42 4.78 -6.90
N THR A 517 4.66 3.69 -6.74
CA THR A 517 5.23 2.34 -6.85
C THR A 517 5.64 2.06 -8.29
N ALA A 518 6.53 1.11 -8.52
CA ALA A 518 6.99 0.81 -9.90
C ALA A 518 5.83 0.47 -10.84
N GLU A 519 4.82 -0.23 -10.34
CA GLU A 519 3.64 -0.61 -11.10
C GLU A 519 2.73 0.60 -11.40
N GLU A 520 2.45 1.44 -10.39
CA GLU A 520 1.65 2.65 -10.55
C GLU A 520 2.33 3.67 -11.46
N TYR A 521 3.65 3.86 -11.29
CA TYR A 521 4.45 4.75 -12.14
C TYR A 521 4.37 4.34 -13.61
N THR A 522 4.54 3.04 -13.89
CA THR A 522 4.45 2.53 -15.26
C THR A 522 3.03 2.71 -15.82
N ALA A 523 1.98 2.45 -15.01
CA ALA A 523 0.60 2.63 -15.44
C ALA A 523 0.31 4.11 -15.79
N VAL A 524 0.83 5.05 -15.01
CA VAL A 524 0.70 6.49 -15.29
C VAL A 524 1.41 6.88 -16.60
N LEU A 525 2.64 6.41 -16.82
CA LEU A 525 3.38 6.73 -18.05
C LEU A 525 2.74 6.13 -19.30
N ASP A 526 2.14 4.95 -19.18
CA ASP A 526 1.43 4.29 -20.28
C ASP A 526 0.13 5.02 -20.69
N ASP A 527 -0.48 5.80 -19.76
CA ASP A 527 -1.79 6.44 -19.93
C ASP A 527 -1.76 7.96 -19.67
N LEU A 528 -0.61 8.64 -19.88
CA LEU A 528 -0.48 10.10 -19.78
C LEU A 528 -1.55 10.87 -20.58
N PRO A 529 -1.89 10.48 -21.84
CA PRO A 529 -2.94 11.16 -22.60
C PRO A 529 -4.33 11.08 -21.94
N LEU A 530 -4.61 10.01 -21.21
CA LEU A 530 -5.88 9.86 -20.49
C LEU A 530 -5.93 10.75 -19.25
N LEU A 531 -4.81 10.91 -18.56
CA LEU A 531 -4.70 11.86 -17.43
C LEU A 531 -4.85 13.31 -17.89
N GLU A 532 -4.32 13.67 -19.06
CA GLU A 532 -4.50 14.99 -19.68
C GLU A 532 -5.98 15.24 -20.00
N GLN A 533 -6.70 14.25 -20.52
CA GLN A 533 -8.16 14.33 -20.70
C GLN A 533 -8.94 14.50 -19.39
N CYS A 534 -8.35 14.16 -18.26
CA CYS A 534 -8.89 14.39 -16.92
C CYS A 534 -8.41 15.72 -16.29
N GLY A 535 -7.62 16.52 -17.02
CA GLY A 535 -7.11 17.83 -16.59
C GLY A 535 -5.81 17.78 -15.81
N PHE A 536 -5.07 16.64 -15.84
CA PHE A 536 -3.76 16.51 -15.22
C PHE A 536 -2.66 16.52 -16.29
N LEU A 537 -1.82 17.55 -16.28
CA LEU A 537 -0.60 17.55 -17.07
C LEU A 537 0.54 16.98 -16.24
N CYS A 538 0.96 15.77 -16.59
CA CYS A 538 1.99 15.02 -15.91
C CYS A 538 3.20 14.78 -16.82
N GLU A 539 4.40 14.81 -16.23
CA GLU A 539 5.67 14.54 -16.92
C GLU A 539 6.46 13.47 -16.16
N ASP A 540 7.23 12.70 -16.92
CA ASP A 540 8.20 11.78 -16.34
C ASP A 540 9.37 12.56 -15.73
N PHE A 541 9.61 12.36 -14.43
CA PHE A 541 10.76 12.97 -13.74
C PHE A 541 11.87 11.94 -13.47
N GLY A 542 11.65 10.68 -13.81
CA GLY A 542 12.56 9.58 -13.54
C GLY A 542 12.48 9.04 -12.10
N ASP A 543 13.19 7.96 -11.83
CA ASP A 543 13.31 7.33 -10.51
C ASP A 543 11.94 7.04 -9.83
N GLY A 544 10.94 6.60 -10.61
CA GLY A 544 9.59 6.31 -10.10
C GLY A 544 8.80 7.56 -9.69
N THR A 545 9.22 8.75 -10.13
CA THR A 545 8.60 10.02 -9.78
C THR A 545 7.91 10.63 -11.00
N VAL A 546 6.68 11.08 -10.82
CA VAL A 546 5.89 11.83 -11.81
C VAL A 546 5.77 13.27 -11.34
N LEU A 547 6.04 14.21 -12.23
CA LEU A 547 5.91 15.64 -11.97
C LEU A 547 4.54 16.12 -12.47
N VAL A 548 3.69 16.61 -11.58
CA VAL A 548 2.39 17.21 -11.91
C VAL A 548 2.59 18.71 -12.12
N ARG A 549 2.33 19.20 -13.33
CA ARG A 549 2.43 20.62 -13.68
C ARG A 549 1.12 21.35 -13.64
N GLU A 550 0.04 20.68 -14.08
CA GLU A 550 -1.31 21.24 -14.08
C GLU A 550 -2.29 20.25 -13.49
N ILE A 551 -3.32 20.81 -12.88
CA ILE A 551 -4.43 20.07 -12.28
C ILE A 551 -5.75 20.70 -12.70
N PRO A 552 -6.90 20.00 -12.59
CA PRO A 552 -8.22 20.60 -12.78
C PRO A 552 -8.39 21.87 -11.94
N ALA A 553 -8.93 22.95 -12.53
CA ALA A 553 -9.07 24.24 -11.88
C ALA A 553 -9.85 24.22 -10.56
N ASP A 554 -10.75 23.26 -10.43
CA ASP A 554 -11.58 23.05 -9.23
C ASP A 554 -10.89 22.20 -8.15
N LEU A 555 -9.72 21.60 -8.44
CA LEU A 555 -8.94 20.82 -7.48
C LEU A 555 -7.97 21.74 -6.73
N ARG A 556 -7.87 21.56 -5.43
CA ARG A 556 -6.93 22.34 -4.63
C ARG A 556 -5.48 21.83 -4.83
N PRO A 557 -4.50 22.75 -4.93
CA PRO A 557 -3.10 22.37 -5.10
C PRO A 557 -2.58 21.36 -4.07
N GLU A 558 -3.02 21.46 -2.83
CA GLU A 558 -2.66 20.56 -1.73
C GLU A 558 -3.18 19.11 -1.89
N ASP A 559 -4.23 18.91 -2.69
CA ASP A 559 -4.81 17.60 -2.97
C ASP A 559 -4.21 16.95 -4.23
N ALA A 560 -3.35 17.65 -4.99
CA ALA A 560 -2.79 17.20 -6.27
C ALA A 560 -2.06 15.85 -6.17
N SER A 561 -1.11 15.74 -5.24
CA SER A 561 -0.33 14.51 -5.05
C SER A 561 -1.20 13.32 -4.67
N ALA A 562 -2.11 13.50 -3.70
CA ALA A 562 -2.98 12.41 -3.26
C ALA A 562 -4.00 11.99 -4.33
N THR A 563 -4.42 12.95 -5.17
CA THR A 563 -5.33 12.63 -6.27
C THR A 563 -4.60 11.85 -7.34
N LEU A 564 -3.36 12.24 -7.71
CA LEU A 564 -2.57 11.46 -8.66
C LEU A 564 -2.28 10.05 -8.16
N GLU A 565 -1.94 9.85 -6.87
CA GLU A 565 -1.75 8.52 -6.28
C GLU A 565 -3.02 7.65 -6.44
N GLU A 566 -4.21 8.23 -6.21
CA GLU A 566 -5.48 7.51 -6.38
C GLU A 566 -5.79 7.19 -7.84
N LEU A 567 -5.52 8.12 -8.76
CA LEU A 567 -5.67 7.90 -10.20
C LEU A 567 -4.69 6.81 -10.67
N ALA A 568 -3.42 6.86 -10.26
CA ALA A 568 -2.42 5.85 -10.58
C ALA A 568 -2.83 4.45 -10.11
N HIS A 569 -3.38 4.37 -8.90
CA HIS A 569 -3.88 3.10 -8.37
C HIS A 569 -5.07 2.55 -9.19
N LYS A 570 -5.98 3.41 -9.64
CA LYS A 570 -7.09 3.01 -10.51
C LYS A 570 -6.61 2.57 -11.88
N LEU A 571 -5.65 3.28 -12.48
CA LEU A 571 -5.00 2.87 -13.74
C LEU A 571 -4.38 1.47 -13.61
N LEU A 572 -3.71 1.19 -12.49
CA LEU A 572 -3.09 -0.11 -12.25
C LEU A 572 -4.11 -1.24 -12.12
N LEU A 573 -5.21 -1.03 -11.40
CA LEU A 573 -6.22 -2.06 -11.13
C LEU A 573 -7.19 -2.30 -12.29
N HIS A 574 -7.28 -1.36 -13.23
CA HIS A 574 -8.26 -1.42 -14.30
C HIS A 574 -7.94 -2.51 -15.34
N THR A 575 -8.91 -3.37 -15.60
CA THR A 575 -8.84 -4.45 -16.60
C THR A 575 -9.90 -4.33 -17.67
N ALA A 576 -10.76 -3.31 -17.60
CA ALA A 576 -11.92 -3.12 -18.48
C ALA A 576 -11.63 -2.12 -19.63
N ASP A 577 -12.69 -1.73 -20.32
CA ASP A 577 -12.71 -0.86 -21.49
C ASP A 577 -12.25 0.59 -21.16
N GLN A 578 -11.55 1.27 -22.07
CA GLN A 578 -11.02 2.64 -21.86
C GLN A 578 -12.09 3.67 -21.50
N SER A 579 -13.33 3.50 -21.99
CA SER A 579 -14.44 4.41 -21.64
C SER A 579 -14.83 4.32 -20.18
N THR A 580 -14.88 3.10 -19.64
CA THR A 580 -15.17 2.85 -18.21
C THR A 580 -14.05 3.39 -17.33
N LEU A 581 -12.80 3.22 -17.75
CA LEU A 581 -11.65 3.77 -17.04
C LEU A 581 -11.69 5.30 -16.96
N ARG A 582 -11.98 5.96 -18.10
CA ARG A 582 -12.13 7.43 -18.12
C ARG A 582 -13.22 7.89 -17.12
N ASP A 583 -14.37 7.23 -17.11
CA ASP A 583 -15.46 7.55 -16.19
C ASP A 583 -15.03 7.38 -14.72
N GLU A 584 -14.29 6.33 -14.39
CA GLU A 584 -13.75 6.11 -13.04
C GLU A 584 -12.72 7.18 -12.61
N LEU A 585 -11.87 7.64 -13.53
CA LEU A 585 -10.92 8.71 -13.27
C LEU A 585 -11.65 10.05 -13.08
N LEU A 586 -12.60 10.39 -13.97
CA LEU A 586 -13.43 11.61 -13.84
C LEU A 586 -14.24 11.61 -12.55
N HIS A 587 -14.72 10.45 -12.11
CA HIS A 587 -15.38 10.31 -10.82
C HIS A 587 -14.44 10.68 -9.66
N THR A 588 -13.19 10.24 -9.69
CA THR A 588 -12.19 10.63 -8.68
C THR A 588 -11.99 12.15 -8.68
N VAL A 589 -11.82 12.75 -9.86
CA VAL A 589 -11.67 14.21 -10.00
C VAL A 589 -12.89 14.94 -9.44
N ALA A 590 -14.10 14.51 -9.80
CA ALA A 590 -15.35 15.10 -9.30
C ALA A 590 -15.47 15.01 -7.77
N CYS A 591 -15.14 13.86 -7.19
CA CYS A 591 -15.17 13.65 -5.74
C CYS A 591 -14.18 14.56 -4.99
N LYS A 592 -12.95 14.72 -5.52
CA LYS A 592 -11.91 15.56 -4.89
C LYS A 592 -12.18 17.05 -5.06
N SER A 593 -12.81 17.48 -6.16
CA SER A 593 -13.19 18.87 -6.44
C SER A 593 -14.55 19.26 -5.86
N ALA A 594 -15.36 18.31 -5.37
CA ALA A 594 -16.66 18.60 -4.78
C ALA A 594 -16.55 19.40 -3.45
N ILE A 595 -17.59 20.18 -3.15
CA ILE A 595 -17.73 20.89 -1.88
C ILE A 595 -17.67 19.88 -0.74
N LYS A 596 -16.68 20.01 0.15
CA LYS A 596 -16.53 19.08 1.28
C LYS A 596 -17.50 19.41 2.42
N ALA A 597 -17.91 18.38 3.16
CA ALA A 597 -18.69 18.55 4.38
C ALA A 597 -17.95 19.50 5.36
N GLY A 598 -18.69 20.44 5.96
CA GLY A 598 -18.13 21.43 6.88
C GLY A 598 -17.60 22.72 6.23
N MET A 599 -17.51 22.79 4.89
CA MET A 599 -17.14 24.04 4.20
C MET A 599 -18.30 25.03 4.20
N HIS A 600 -17.97 26.34 4.30
CA HIS A 600 -18.93 27.40 4.08
C HIS A 600 -19.17 27.52 2.56
N THR A 601 -20.43 27.56 2.16
CA THR A 601 -20.87 27.70 0.76
C THR A 601 -21.76 28.91 0.64
N ASP A 602 -21.65 29.63 -0.46
CA ASP A 602 -22.50 30.79 -0.73
C ASP A 602 -24.00 30.37 -0.82
N PRO A 603 -24.94 31.11 -0.20
CA PRO A 603 -26.36 30.79 -0.29
C PRO A 603 -26.91 30.72 -1.72
N ALA A 604 -26.38 31.52 -2.65
CA ALA A 604 -26.77 31.46 -4.06
C ALA A 604 -26.34 30.16 -4.73
N GLU A 605 -25.14 29.64 -4.40
CA GLU A 605 -24.66 28.36 -4.87
C GLU A 605 -25.47 27.18 -4.28
N LEU A 606 -25.84 27.28 -2.99
CA LEU A 606 -26.72 26.31 -2.35
C LEU A 606 -28.10 26.28 -3.00
N GLN A 607 -28.68 27.47 -3.32
CA GLN A 607 -29.98 27.54 -3.99
C GLN A 607 -29.91 26.93 -5.41
N ALA A 608 -28.87 27.21 -6.17
CA ALA A 608 -28.67 26.59 -7.49
C ALA A 608 -28.58 25.06 -7.41
N LEU A 609 -28.00 24.54 -6.33
CA LEU A 609 -27.94 23.10 -6.07
C LEU A 609 -29.32 22.53 -5.77
N VAL A 610 -30.12 23.22 -4.94
CA VAL A 610 -31.52 22.86 -4.62
C VAL A 610 -32.35 22.78 -5.88
N ASP A 611 -32.23 23.76 -6.77
CA ASP A 611 -33.01 23.84 -8.02
C ASP A 611 -32.69 22.63 -8.94
N LYS A 612 -31.43 22.20 -8.98
CA LYS A 612 -31.01 21.01 -9.74
C LYS A 612 -31.52 19.70 -9.14
N VAL A 613 -31.59 19.61 -7.81
CA VAL A 613 -32.18 18.44 -7.11
C VAL A 613 -33.69 18.42 -7.33
N GLN A 614 -34.38 19.56 -7.21
CA GLN A 614 -35.83 19.70 -7.45
C GLN A 614 -36.21 19.30 -8.89
N SER A 615 -35.45 19.74 -9.89
CA SER A 615 -35.69 19.40 -11.30
C SER A 615 -35.50 17.90 -11.59
N GLY A 616 -35.05 17.12 -10.63
CA GLY A 616 -34.74 15.70 -10.80
C GLY A 616 -33.46 15.41 -11.59
N ALA A 617 -32.67 16.45 -11.93
CA ALA A 617 -31.38 16.29 -12.60
C ALA A 617 -30.38 15.56 -11.73
N VAL A 618 -30.51 15.64 -10.39
CA VAL A 618 -29.64 14.99 -9.42
C VAL A 618 -30.49 14.21 -8.43
N ARG A 619 -30.49 12.88 -8.54
CA ARG A 619 -31.24 11.99 -7.62
C ARG A 619 -30.33 11.14 -6.76
N TYR A 620 -29.24 10.65 -7.34
CA TYR A 620 -28.26 9.75 -6.70
C TYR A 620 -26.86 10.30 -6.91
N CYS A 621 -26.02 10.17 -5.89
CA CYS A 621 -24.59 10.43 -6.07
C CYS A 621 -23.97 9.37 -6.99
N PRO A 622 -22.75 9.56 -7.52
CA PRO A 622 -22.10 8.58 -8.37
C PRO A 622 -21.91 7.20 -7.71
N HIS A 623 -21.96 7.14 -6.37
CA HIS A 623 -21.90 5.88 -5.58
C HIS A 623 -23.29 5.22 -5.38
N GLY A 624 -24.36 5.74 -5.99
CA GLY A 624 -25.72 5.18 -5.89
C GLY A 624 -26.49 5.54 -4.60
N ARG A 625 -25.96 6.43 -3.74
CA ARG A 625 -26.69 6.90 -2.55
C ARG A 625 -27.67 8.00 -2.92
N PRO A 626 -28.88 8.06 -2.31
CA PRO A 626 -29.80 9.15 -2.54
C PRO A 626 -29.18 10.48 -2.07
N VAL A 627 -29.31 11.50 -2.91
CA VAL A 627 -28.81 12.86 -2.65
C VAL A 627 -29.77 13.63 -1.74
N ALA A 628 -31.07 13.36 -1.83
CA ALA A 628 -32.09 13.99 -1.05
C ALA A 628 -33.02 12.97 -0.39
N VAL A 629 -33.48 13.29 0.80
CA VAL A 629 -34.45 12.50 1.58
C VAL A 629 -35.62 13.37 1.95
N GLU A 630 -36.83 12.89 1.62
CA GLU A 630 -38.08 13.54 2.00
C GLU A 630 -38.50 13.11 3.41
N MET A 631 -38.97 14.06 4.18
CA MET A 631 -39.67 13.86 5.45
C MET A 631 -41.08 14.51 5.35
N THR A 632 -42.09 13.68 5.19
CA THR A 632 -43.48 14.15 5.11
C THR A 632 -43.93 14.76 6.43
N ARG A 633 -44.88 15.69 6.36
CA ARG A 633 -45.50 16.31 7.55
C ARG A 633 -45.97 15.24 8.55
N TYR A 634 -46.63 14.18 8.08
CA TYR A 634 -47.08 13.07 8.92
C TYR A 634 -45.92 12.37 9.68
N GLN A 635 -44.79 12.13 9.01
CA GLN A 635 -43.61 11.53 9.65
C GLN A 635 -43.05 12.44 10.74
N ILE A 636 -42.99 13.75 10.48
CA ILE A 636 -42.53 14.73 11.46
C ILE A 636 -43.48 14.80 12.66
N GLU A 637 -44.79 14.90 12.44
CA GLU A 637 -45.81 14.97 13.51
C GLU A 637 -45.79 13.66 14.35
N LYS A 638 -45.60 12.53 13.71
CA LYS A 638 -45.47 11.23 14.40
C LYS A 638 -44.22 11.17 15.33
N MET A 639 -43.11 11.79 14.94
CA MET A 639 -41.91 11.87 15.83
C MET A 639 -42.24 12.68 17.10
N PHE A 640 -43.10 13.69 17.01
CA PHE A 640 -43.56 14.50 18.13
C PHE A 640 -44.80 13.91 18.85
N LYS A 641 -45.23 12.68 18.48
CA LYS A 641 -46.43 12.01 19.01
C LYS A 641 -47.70 12.86 18.88
N ARG A 642 -47.81 13.61 17.75
CA ARG A 642 -48.98 14.49 17.43
C ARG A 642 -49.88 13.87 16.36
N ALA A 643 -49.48 12.75 15.77
CA ALA A 643 -50.24 11.98 14.77
C ALA A 643 -50.40 10.52 15.22
#